data_8767110e1a12e4baed8b38d8129a998c
#
_entry.id   8767110e1a12e4baed8b38d8129a998c
#
_cell.length_a   1.000
_cell.length_b   1.000
_cell.length_c   1.000
_cell.angle_alpha   90.00
_cell.angle_beta   90.00
_cell.angle_gamma   90.00
#
_symmetry.space_group_name_H-M   'P 1'
#
loop_
_entity.id
_entity.type
_entity.pdbx_description
1 polymer ?
#
loop_
_entity_poly.entity_id
_entity_poly.type
_entity_poly.pdbx_seq_one_letter_code
_entity_poly.pdbx_strand_id
1 'polypeptide(L)'
;SAYDLFWKDKHTHIDVYGYYPFANPESIEDYQFEVQKDQSKATENGEMGGYEASDFLWGKVSDVAPTTSVIRLPMAHRMSNARVTLIQGSGFAEGEWANLEKIVLTANVARKASINLSTGEIKTAGAVENTMTIPSRTNDEWRTIVVPQTVAAGTTLFSITIGGVPYKFTKNEALTYVSGKMMNFGIKVDKQAGSGAYKLTLVSESITPWENDLVSHDAMAKEYVVINSTAGHLKEAIAAANKDYTKIKNLKITGEINAQDFYFMRDSMEMLSAINLKEVIIKKAMGYLNAGNGGDIEYDDYQIPCLAMYGKNSLNLLVLPDKLTKIGIAAFGECQNLTGSLIIPEGVTEIEVGAFFNCRAMTGSISFPSTLKYIGRKDNRWWYGGTFSQCGFNSELILPSNLECIKGDAFQGCEGLYGELRLPEKLSVLGDYAFRGCKNLSGSLSIPQSLQKIPNNAFEYCGGMNGTLTLHDGITAIGEYAFRGTHFRGEIDLPKNLVVLQNYAFAGCDFSGELKLPSSLKSIGRKVFGDTDGDGSCWRLMGIVEFPEGMQSIGEQAFCNCRSIEGLVFPESMETIQTSAFEGCYGINSIVCKSDMPANVLNNAFDGVAKDNFTLEVPESAISQYQAAPGWCDFKRIAAHHELVCRPSVACALSTEHKQ
;
A
#
# COMPACT_ATOMS: atom_id res chain seq x y z
N SER A 1 13.43 28.41 18.96
CA SER A 1 13.85 29.71 18.44
C SER A 1 14.13 29.57 16.94
N ALA A 2 13.41 30.33 16.13
CA ALA A 2 13.72 30.44 14.71
C ALA A 2 15.03 31.23 14.58
N TYR A 3 16.06 30.59 14.09
CA TYR A 3 17.25 31.31 13.64
C TYR A 3 17.00 31.78 12.22
N ASP A 4 17.14 33.09 11.97
CA ASP A 4 17.14 33.61 10.60
C ASP A 4 18.43 33.13 9.91
N LEU A 5 18.28 32.27 8.90
CA LEU A 5 19.38 31.84 8.06
C LEU A 5 19.64 32.93 7.01
N PHE A 6 20.82 33.55 7.06
CA PHE A 6 21.25 34.54 6.07
C PHE A 6 22.10 33.88 4.97
N TRP A 7 21.68 34.06 3.72
CA TRP A 7 22.45 33.62 2.58
C TRP A 7 23.71 34.50 2.38
N LYS A 8 24.84 33.86 2.13
CA LYS A 8 26.11 34.58 1.89
C LYS A 8 26.02 35.47 0.66
N ASP A 9 25.35 34.98 -0.39
CA ASP A 9 25.13 35.65 -1.65
C ASP A 9 23.94 35.03 -2.40
N LYS A 10 23.65 35.52 -3.63
CA LYS A 10 22.51 35.06 -4.46
C LYS A 10 22.80 33.78 -5.25
N HIS A 11 24.00 33.24 -5.19
CA HIS A 11 24.47 32.16 -6.08
C HIS A 11 25.01 30.93 -5.32
N THR A 12 25.37 31.07 -4.06
CA THR A 12 25.95 29.99 -3.28
C THR A 12 24.87 29.07 -2.79
N HIS A 13 24.88 27.81 -3.28
CA HIS A 13 24.06 26.73 -2.77
C HIS A 13 24.66 26.17 -1.48
N ILE A 14 23.81 25.66 -0.60
CA ILE A 14 24.22 25.08 0.69
C ILE A 14 23.53 23.76 0.94
N ASP A 15 24.17 22.91 1.74
CA ASP A 15 23.54 21.75 2.35
C ASP A 15 22.92 22.17 3.66
N VAL A 16 21.65 21.83 3.86
CA VAL A 16 20.92 22.07 5.12
C VAL A 16 20.62 20.74 5.76
N TYR A 17 21.02 20.57 7.02
CA TYR A 17 20.68 19.41 7.83
C TYR A 17 20.10 19.83 9.16
N GLY A 18 19.28 18.96 9.71
CA GLY A 18 18.68 19.15 11.03
C GLY A 18 18.70 17.86 11.83
N TYR A 19 18.65 17.97 13.14
CA TYR A 19 18.58 16.85 14.04
C TYR A 19 17.75 17.18 15.30
N TYR A 20 17.29 16.12 15.93
CA TYR A 20 16.52 16.19 17.17
C TYR A 20 16.89 15.00 18.08
N PRO A 21 16.99 15.16 19.41
CA PRO A 21 16.76 16.39 20.16
C PRO A 21 17.83 17.45 19.90
N PHE A 22 17.42 18.72 20.03
CA PHE A 22 18.34 19.83 19.80
C PHE A 22 19.37 19.92 20.92
N ALA A 23 20.61 20.12 20.51
CA ALA A 23 21.73 20.40 21.39
C ALA A 23 22.72 21.36 20.71
N ASN A 24 23.65 21.93 21.46
CA ASN A 24 24.75 22.71 20.91
C ASN A 24 26.00 21.80 20.88
N PRO A 25 26.30 21.13 19.75
CA PRO A 25 27.40 20.19 19.70
C PRO A 25 28.74 20.92 19.67
N GLU A 26 29.71 20.38 20.38
CA GLU A 26 31.12 20.83 20.31
C GLU A 26 31.75 20.47 18.96
N SER A 27 31.29 19.39 18.34
CA SER A 27 31.73 18.92 17.02
C SER A 27 30.51 18.43 16.20
N ILE A 28 30.47 18.81 14.93
CA ILE A 28 29.47 18.29 13.98
C ILE A 28 29.86 16.94 13.38
N GLU A 29 31.13 16.54 13.48
CA GLU A 29 31.61 15.27 12.95
C GLU A 29 31.56 14.15 13.99
N ASP A 30 31.51 14.50 15.27
CA ASP A 30 31.57 13.58 16.40
C ASP A 30 30.61 14.03 17.52
N TYR A 31 29.32 14.16 17.21
CA TYR A 31 28.30 14.47 18.20
C TYR A 31 28.06 13.28 19.10
N GLN A 32 28.30 13.45 20.42
CA GLN A 32 28.08 12.41 21.42
C GLN A 32 26.61 12.36 21.84
N PHE A 33 25.97 11.22 21.58
CA PHE A 33 24.57 10.98 21.93
C PHE A 33 24.44 9.78 22.86
N GLU A 34 23.56 9.84 23.84
CA GLU A 34 23.34 8.76 24.79
C GLU A 34 21.87 8.42 24.93
N VAL A 35 21.52 7.17 24.62
CA VAL A 35 20.20 6.59 24.87
C VAL A 35 19.99 6.45 26.36
N GLN A 36 18.83 6.90 26.87
CA GLN A 36 18.52 6.89 28.29
C GLN A 36 18.48 5.45 28.85
N LYS A 37 19.01 5.26 30.04
CA LYS A 37 19.01 3.98 30.72
C LYS A 37 17.60 3.56 31.16
N ASP A 38 16.83 4.52 31.65
CA ASP A 38 15.44 4.36 32.03
C ASP A 38 14.54 5.05 31.00
N GLN A 39 13.97 4.27 30.11
CA GLN A 39 13.06 4.78 29.06
C GLN A 39 11.59 4.75 29.49
N SER A 40 11.29 4.30 30.71
CA SER A 40 9.93 4.28 31.24
C SER A 40 9.44 5.64 31.77
N LYS A 41 10.35 6.58 32.00
CA LYS A 41 10.01 7.91 32.44
C LYS A 41 9.15 8.64 31.43
N ALA A 42 8.02 9.15 31.88
CA ALA A 42 7.14 9.98 31.06
C ALA A 42 7.72 11.38 30.85
N THR A 43 7.30 12.07 29.79
CA THR A 43 7.58 13.50 29.59
C THR A 43 6.79 14.32 30.59
N GLU A 44 7.48 15.09 31.41
CA GLU A 44 6.89 15.93 32.48
C GLU A 44 7.53 17.32 32.49
N ASN A 45 6.73 18.36 32.80
CA ASN A 45 7.17 19.73 33.02
C ASN A 45 8.10 20.32 31.95
N GLY A 46 7.96 19.91 30.69
CA GLY A 46 8.79 20.38 29.57
C GLY A 46 10.12 19.62 29.41
N GLU A 47 10.43 18.66 30.29
CA GLU A 47 11.53 17.71 30.08
C GLU A 47 11.05 16.50 29.32
N MET A 48 11.83 16.06 28.30
CA MET A 48 11.52 14.88 27.52
C MET A 48 11.58 13.61 28.38
N GLY A 49 10.62 12.71 28.18
CA GLY A 49 10.65 11.37 28.76
C GLY A 49 11.86 10.54 28.30
N GLY A 50 12.14 9.48 29.01
CA GLY A 50 13.32 8.66 28.72
C GLY A 50 13.29 8.02 27.32
N TYR A 51 12.11 7.66 26.82
CA TYR A 51 11.96 7.11 25.47
C TYR A 51 12.17 8.19 24.40
N GLU A 52 11.48 9.32 24.52
CA GLU A 52 11.59 10.45 23.59
C GLU A 52 13.02 11.04 23.56
N ALA A 53 13.66 11.15 24.71
CA ALA A 53 15.05 11.62 24.82
C ALA A 53 16.08 10.66 24.21
N SER A 54 15.69 9.41 23.99
CA SER A 54 16.53 8.36 23.37
C SER A 54 16.39 8.34 21.84
N ASP A 55 15.40 9.00 21.27
CA ASP A 55 15.16 9.03 19.83
C ASP A 55 15.99 10.13 19.17
N PHE A 56 16.78 9.74 18.17
CA PHE A 56 17.59 10.67 17.40
C PHE A 56 17.07 10.73 15.97
N LEU A 57 16.49 11.87 15.60
CA LEU A 57 16.04 12.19 14.26
C LEU A 57 17.10 13.00 13.52
N TRP A 58 17.28 12.69 12.24
CA TRP A 58 18.17 13.44 11.37
C TRP A 58 17.60 13.53 9.96
N GLY A 59 17.80 14.68 9.32
CA GLY A 59 17.39 14.92 7.93
C GLY A 59 18.33 15.87 7.24
N LYS A 60 18.45 15.75 5.91
CA LYS A 60 19.30 16.60 5.06
C LYS A 60 18.59 16.93 3.76
N VAL A 61 18.77 18.17 3.31
CA VAL A 61 18.50 18.61 1.93
C VAL A 61 19.77 19.23 1.40
N SER A 62 20.26 18.69 0.29
CA SER A 62 21.52 19.13 -0.34
C SER A 62 21.24 20.09 -1.48
N ASP A 63 22.24 20.90 -1.82
CA ASP A 63 22.26 21.79 -2.99
C ASP A 63 21.09 22.81 -2.99
N VAL A 64 20.74 23.34 -1.83
CA VAL A 64 19.66 24.32 -1.69
C VAL A 64 20.09 25.67 -2.23
N ALA A 65 19.41 26.15 -3.27
CA ALA A 65 19.59 27.50 -3.81
C ALA A 65 19.09 28.57 -2.82
N PRO A 66 19.63 29.78 -2.85
CA PRO A 66 19.12 30.89 -2.06
C PRO A 66 17.62 31.10 -2.27
N THR A 67 16.86 31.03 -1.18
CA THR A 67 15.39 31.09 -1.21
C THR A 67 14.85 31.86 -0.02
N THR A 68 13.70 32.49 -0.19
CA THR A 68 12.87 33.04 0.90
C THR A 68 11.79 32.08 1.35
N SER A 69 11.69 30.92 0.69
CA SER A 69 10.73 29.87 1.03
C SER A 69 11.23 29.00 2.18
N VAL A 70 10.30 28.36 2.88
CA VAL A 70 10.61 27.41 3.96
C VAL A 70 11.33 26.19 3.41
N ILE A 71 12.50 25.87 3.98
CA ILE A 71 13.22 24.63 3.67
C ILE A 71 12.66 23.53 4.57
N ARG A 72 12.07 22.49 3.97
CA ARG A 72 11.55 21.33 4.70
C ARG A 72 12.60 20.24 4.74
N LEU A 73 12.95 19.79 5.95
CA LEU A 73 13.89 18.69 6.17
C LEU A 73 13.11 17.39 6.37
N PRO A 74 13.34 16.36 5.55
CA PRO A 74 12.78 15.03 5.77
C PRO A 74 13.52 14.37 6.95
N MET A 75 12.94 14.43 8.14
CA MET A 75 13.53 13.84 9.34
C MET A 75 13.26 12.34 9.39
N ALA A 76 14.28 11.55 9.71
CA ALA A 76 14.19 10.10 9.87
C ALA A 76 14.85 9.65 11.17
N HIS A 77 14.30 8.61 11.79
CA HIS A 77 14.93 7.95 12.93
C HIS A 77 16.29 7.39 12.57
N ARG A 78 17.27 7.60 13.44
CA ARG A 78 18.64 7.09 13.24
C ARG A 78 19.04 6.03 14.26
N MET A 79 18.32 5.95 15.39
CA MET A 79 18.45 4.81 16.32
C MET A 79 17.71 3.57 15.76
N SER A 80 17.82 2.46 16.46
CA SER A 80 17.00 1.26 16.23
C SER A 80 15.93 1.18 17.31
N ASN A 81 14.75 0.66 16.96
CA ASN A 81 13.69 0.38 17.93
C ASN A 81 13.54 -1.13 18.11
N ALA A 82 13.46 -1.61 19.34
CA ALA A 82 13.13 -2.98 19.66
C ALA A 82 11.72 -3.05 20.26
N ARG A 83 10.86 -3.84 19.66
CA ARG A 83 9.49 -4.11 20.11
C ARG A 83 9.40 -5.57 20.53
N VAL A 84 9.03 -5.81 21.77
CA VAL A 84 8.84 -7.15 22.33
C VAL A 84 7.38 -7.33 22.71
N THR A 85 6.75 -8.36 22.14
CA THR A 85 5.38 -8.76 22.47
C THR A 85 5.41 -10.11 23.14
N LEU A 86 4.89 -10.19 24.37
CA LEU A 86 4.68 -11.47 25.06
C LEU A 86 3.32 -12.03 24.68
N ILE A 87 3.30 -13.27 24.21
CA ILE A 87 2.12 -13.95 23.69
C ILE A 87 1.74 -15.05 24.68
N GLN A 88 0.50 -15.03 25.16
CA GLN A 88 -0.01 -16.07 26.04
C GLN A 88 0.03 -17.43 25.33
N GLY A 89 0.69 -18.39 25.95
CA GLY A 89 0.74 -19.78 25.54
C GLY A 89 -0.21 -20.66 26.34
N SER A 90 0.18 -21.91 26.54
CA SER A 90 -0.58 -22.91 27.29
C SER A 90 -0.31 -22.84 28.80
N GLY A 91 -1.19 -23.49 29.60
CA GLY A 91 -0.99 -23.73 31.03
C GLY A 91 -1.47 -22.63 31.98
N PHE A 92 -2.05 -21.54 31.49
CA PHE A 92 -2.65 -20.48 32.28
C PHE A 92 -4.13 -20.76 32.57
N ALA A 93 -4.58 -20.46 33.81
CA ALA A 93 -5.99 -20.41 34.15
C ALA A 93 -6.69 -19.20 33.50
N GLU A 94 -8.02 -19.23 33.45
CA GLU A 94 -8.81 -18.11 32.95
C GLU A 94 -8.50 -16.80 33.73
N GLY A 95 -8.18 -15.73 33.01
CA GLY A 95 -7.82 -14.43 33.59
C GLY A 95 -6.44 -14.36 34.24
N GLU A 96 -5.72 -15.45 34.44
CA GLU A 96 -4.39 -15.45 35.08
C GLU A 96 -3.38 -14.61 34.29
N TRP A 97 -3.33 -14.75 32.98
CA TRP A 97 -2.40 -14.01 32.10
C TRP A 97 -2.55 -12.49 32.22
N ALA A 98 -3.78 -11.98 32.26
CA ALA A 98 -4.07 -10.55 32.34
C ALA A 98 -3.62 -9.93 33.68
N ASN A 99 -3.63 -10.72 34.76
CA ASN A 99 -3.28 -10.26 36.11
C ASN A 99 -1.81 -10.53 36.47
N LEU A 100 -1.06 -11.16 35.59
CA LEU A 100 0.32 -11.53 35.83
C LEU A 100 1.24 -10.32 35.62
N GLU A 101 2.05 -9.99 36.63
CA GLU A 101 3.08 -8.96 36.50
C GLU A 101 4.14 -9.42 35.47
N LYS A 102 4.43 -8.57 34.48
CA LYS A 102 5.40 -8.81 33.44
C LYS A 102 6.29 -7.59 33.26
N ILE A 103 7.61 -7.77 33.26
CA ILE A 103 8.61 -6.72 33.02
C ILE A 103 9.60 -7.24 32.00
N VAL A 104 9.90 -6.42 30.98
CA VAL A 104 10.91 -6.73 29.97
C VAL A 104 12.00 -5.68 30.00
N LEU A 105 13.25 -6.11 30.07
CA LEU A 105 14.43 -5.27 30.01
C LEU A 105 15.31 -5.69 28.84
N THR A 106 15.86 -4.74 28.09
CA THR A 106 16.88 -5.00 27.10
C THR A 106 18.23 -5.20 27.79
N ALA A 107 19.03 -6.13 27.32
CA ALA A 107 20.31 -6.48 27.94
C ALA A 107 21.46 -6.45 26.93
N ASN A 108 22.67 -6.22 27.43
CA ASN A 108 23.93 -6.30 26.69
C ASN A 108 24.01 -5.37 25.46
N VAL A 109 23.53 -4.14 25.60
CA VAL A 109 23.59 -3.11 24.56
C VAL A 109 24.39 -1.89 24.99
N ALA A 110 25.18 -1.32 24.10
CA ALA A 110 25.80 -0.02 24.32
C ALA A 110 24.74 1.08 24.19
N ARG A 111 24.84 2.11 25.04
CA ARG A 111 23.89 3.25 25.06
C ARG A 111 24.44 4.50 24.40
N LYS A 112 25.75 4.58 24.20
CA LYS A 112 26.42 5.75 23.62
C LYS A 112 26.66 5.58 22.14
N ALA A 113 26.49 6.66 21.40
CA ALA A 113 26.76 6.76 19.98
C ALA A 113 27.57 8.02 19.67
N SER A 114 28.50 7.92 18.71
CA SER A 114 29.11 9.03 18.03
C SER A 114 28.39 9.25 16.71
N ILE A 115 27.91 10.46 16.45
CA ILE A 115 27.07 10.78 15.30
C ILE A 115 27.75 11.88 14.47
N ASN A 116 27.93 11.65 13.19
CA ASN A 116 28.33 12.69 12.24
C ASN A 116 27.05 13.43 11.78
N LEU A 117 26.87 14.65 12.23
CA LEU A 117 25.68 15.45 11.96
C LEU A 117 25.59 15.90 10.50
N SER A 118 26.70 15.94 9.75
CA SER A 118 26.70 16.32 8.33
C SER A 118 26.25 15.19 7.41
N THR A 119 26.43 13.93 7.84
CA THR A 119 26.12 12.74 7.05
C THR A 119 24.98 11.89 7.65
N GLY A 120 24.68 12.05 8.94
CA GLY A 120 23.76 11.21 9.68
C GLY A 120 24.31 9.81 10.00
N GLU A 121 25.62 9.57 9.80
CA GLU A 121 26.29 8.30 10.15
C GLU A 121 26.38 8.14 11.66
N ILE A 122 26.06 6.95 12.17
CA ILE A 122 26.12 6.59 13.59
C ILE A 122 27.14 5.51 13.81
N LYS A 123 28.00 5.70 14.81
CA LYS A 123 28.93 4.69 15.33
C LYS A 123 28.63 4.40 16.78
N THR A 124 28.51 3.15 17.13
CA THR A 124 28.36 2.71 18.52
C THR A 124 29.60 3.09 19.32
N ALA A 125 29.40 3.70 20.48
CA ALA A 125 30.46 4.11 21.39
C ALA A 125 30.20 3.63 22.82
N GLY A 126 31.24 3.59 23.62
CA GLY A 126 31.15 3.27 25.05
C GLY A 126 31.00 1.78 25.37
N ALA A 127 30.84 1.50 26.67
CA ALA A 127 30.72 0.15 27.19
C ALA A 127 29.31 -0.41 27.03
N VAL A 128 29.22 -1.73 26.91
CA VAL A 128 27.94 -2.47 26.90
C VAL A 128 27.36 -2.46 28.32
N GLU A 129 26.07 -2.15 28.44
CA GLU A 129 25.31 -2.22 29.70
C GLU A 129 24.43 -3.46 29.77
N ASN A 130 24.21 -3.94 31.02
CA ASN A 130 23.52 -5.21 31.20
C ASN A 130 22.01 -5.13 30.98
N THR A 131 21.38 -3.99 31.28
CA THR A 131 19.91 -3.86 31.18
C THR A 131 19.50 -2.42 30.87
N MET A 132 18.39 -2.30 30.13
CA MET A 132 17.65 -1.06 29.94
C MET A 132 16.18 -1.32 30.17
N THR A 133 15.51 -0.39 30.85
CA THR A 133 14.07 -0.47 31.05
C THR A 133 13.35 -0.13 29.76
N ILE A 134 12.40 -0.97 29.36
CA ILE A 134 11.57 -0.79 28.18
C ILE A 134 10.18 -0.31 28.62
N PRO A 135 9.70 0.86 28.15
CA PRO A 135 8.37 1.33 28.52
C PRO A 135 7.28 0.40 27.99
N SER A 136 6.34 0.03 28.84
CA SER A 136 5.17 -0.76 28.45
C SER A 136 4.18 0.11 27.68
N ARG A 137 3.74 -0.34 26.51
CA ARG A 137 2.67 0.30 25.71
C ARG A 137 1.31 -0.35 25.98
N THR A 138 1.34 -1.65 26.27
CA THR A 138 0.19 -2.46 26.70
C THR A 138 0.67 -3.44 27.77
N ASN A 139 -0.22 -4.22 28.38
CA ASN A 139 0.15 -5.25 29.35
C ASN A 139 1.08 -6.34 28.79
N ASP A 140 1.20 -6.43 27.45
CA ASP A 140 1.92 -7.51 26.79
C ASP A 140 2.92 -7.00 25.71
N GLU A 141 3.10 -5.67 25.56
CA GLU A 141 4.02 -5.07 24.59
C GLU A 141 4.97 -4.07 25.23
N TRP A 142 6.25 -4.20 24.94
CA TRP A 142 7.32 -3.29 25.37
C TRP A 142 8.09 -2.78 24.17
N ARG A 143 8.56 -1.54 24.25
CA ARG A 143 9.42 -0.91 23.24
C ARG A 143 10.60 -0.23 23.89
N THR A 144 11.75 -0.28 23.23
CA THR A 144 12.96 0.44 23.63
C THR A 144 13.72 0.95 22.42
N ILE A 145 14.37 2.09 22.60
CA ILE A 145 15.30 2.64 21.61
C ILE A 145 16.70 2.15 21.95
N VAL A 146 17.40 1.66 20.94
CA VAL A 146 18.75 1.06 21.05
C VAL A 146 19.66 1.72 20.01
N VAL A 147 20.89 1.99 20.40
CA VAL A 147 21.94 2.39 19.43
C VAL A 147 22.13 1.27 18.41
N PRO A 148 22.19 1.57 17.09
CA PRO A 148 22.46 0.55 16.08
C PRO A 148 23.75 -0.21 16.36
N GLN A 149 23.66 -1.54 16.60
CA GLN A 149 24.79 -2.37 16.99
C GLN A 149 24.49 -3.86 16.77
N THR A 150 25.52 -4.69 16.77
CA THR A 150 25.38 -6.15 16.71
C THR A 150 25.64 -6.75 18.08
N VAL A 151 24.70 -7.55 18.58
CA VAL A 151 24.82 -8.36 19.78
C VAL A 151 25.19 -9.79 19.39
N ALA A 152 26.24 -10.34 19.99
CA ALA A 152 26.77 -11.66 19.62
C ALA A 152 25.79 -12.79 19.93
N ALA A 153 25.91 -13.89 19.17
CA ALA A 153 25.17 -15.13 19.41
C ALA A 153 25.37 -15.63 20.85
N GLY A 154 24.32 -16.19 21.43
CA GLY A 154 24.33 -16.71 22.80
C GLY A 154 24.30 -15.65 23.91
N THR A 155 24.31 -14.36 23.55
CA THR A 155 24.20 -13.26 24.50
C THR A 155 22.74 -13.04 24.89
N THR A 156 22.47 -12.69 26.16
CA THR A 156 21.12 -12.33 26.61
C THR A 156 20.66 -11.05 25.93
N LEU A 157 19.56 -11.11 25.18
CA LEU A 157 18.93 -9.98 24.50
C LEU A 157 17.91 -9.27 25.40
N PHE A 158 17.11 -10.07 26.11
CA PHE A 158 16.08 -9.55 27.01
C PHE A 158 16.13 -10.30 28.35
N SER A 159 15.96 -9.55 29.43
CA SER A 159 15.62 -10.10 30.75
C SER A 159 14.12 -9.91 30.96
N ILE A 160 13.39 -11.01 31.06
CA ILE A 160 11.93 -11.01 31.13
C ILE A 160 11.52 -11.53 32.51
N THR A 161 10.92 -10.69 33.35
CA THR A 161 10.38 -11.09 34.64
C THR A 161 8.90 -11.40 34.51
N ILE A 162 8.47 -12.56 34.98
CA ILE A 162 7.09 -13.03 34.93
C ILE A 162 6.72 -13.53 36.33
N GLY A 163 5.72 -12.90 36.96
CA GLY A 163 5.30 -13.25 38.32
C GLY A 163 6.45 -13.16 39.34
N GLY A 164 7.32 -12.15 39.21
CA GLY A 164 8.48 -11.95 40.06
C GLY A 164 9.71 -12.80 39.75
N VAL A 165 9.65 -13.74 38.80
CA VAL A 165 10.76 -14.64 38.44
C VAL A 165 11.44 -14.17 37.16
N PRO A 166 12.76 -13.88 37.17
CA PRO A 166 13.49 -13.42 35.99
C PRO A 166 13.90 -14.58 35.05
N TYR A 167 13.70 -14.38 33.76
CA TYR A 167 14.11 -15.29 32.67
C TYR A 167 15.04 -14.55 31.71
N LYS A 168 16.07 -15.23 31.20
CA LYS A 168 16.99 -14.69 30.19
C LYS A 168 16.58 -15.21 28.83
N PHE A 169 16.30 -14.31 27.90
CA PHE A 169 16.04 -14.64 26.52
C PHE A 169 17.30 -14.44 25.68
N THR A 170 17.78 -15.50 25.04
CA THR A 170 18.97 -15.52 24.19
C THR A 170 18.64 -16.06 22.80
N LYS A 171 19.43 -15.66 21.78
CA LYS A 171 19.40 -16.26 20.43
C LYS A 171 20.70 -16.98 20.16
N ASN A 172 20.62 -18.07 19.39
CA ASN A 172 21.77 -18.83 18.93
C ASN A 172 22.52 -18.14 17.78
N GLU A 173 21.94 -17.09 17.20
CA GLU A 173 22.49 -16.28 16.13
C GLU A 173 22.75 -14.84 16.62
N ALA A 174 23.69 -14.16 16.00
CA ALA A 174 23.91 -12.74 16.27
C ALA A 174 22.70 -11.90 15.82
N LEU A 175 22.36 -10.88 16.62
CA LEU A 175 21.30 -9.93 16.29
C LEU A 175 21.90 -8.55 15.96
N THR A 176 21.54 -7.96 14.83
CA THR A 176 21.91 -6.60 14.48
C THR A 176 20.74 -5.65 14.63
N TYR A 177 20.85 -4.69 15.54
CA TYR A 177 19.93 -3.55 15.62
C TYR A 177 20.26 -2.55 14.51
N VAL A 178 19.36 -2.43 13.54
CA VAL A 178 19.58 -1.65 12.31
C VAL A 178 19.06 -0.22 12.46
N SER A 179 19.86 0.77 12.07
CA SER A 179 19.47 2.20 12.09
C SER A 179 18.17 2.44 11.32
N GLY A 180 17.25 3.19 11.91
CA GLY A 180 15.97 3.54 11.31
C GLY A 180 15.00 2.36 11.12
N LYS A 181 15.24 1.23 11.82
CA LYS A 181 14.38 0.05 11.75
C LYS A 181 13.82 -0.32 13.11
N MET A 182 12.65 -0.94 13.08
CA MET A 182 12.02 -1.59 14.24
C MET A 182 12.26 -3.09 14.17
N MET A 183 12.84 -3.63 15.24
CA MET A 183 13.07 -5.06 15.43
C MET A 183 11.91 -5.61 16.26
N ASN A 184 11.05 -6.44 15.69
CA ASN A 184 9.86 -6.98 16.35
C ASN A 184 10.13 -8.40 16.79
N PHE A 185 9.84 -8.72 18.05
CA PHE A 185 9.99 -10.03 18.68
C PHE A 185 8.69 -10.49 19.29
N GLY A 186 8.11 -11.57 18.78
CA GLY A 186 6.99 -12.27 19.42
C GLY A 186 7.51 -13.44 20.28
N ILE A 187 7.38 -13.33 21.58
CA ILE A 187 7.85 -14.34 22.54
C ILE A 187 6.64 -14.99 23.20
N LYS A 188 6.40 -16.24 22.87
CA LYS A 188 5.36 -17.05 23.49
C LYS A 188 5.83 -17.54 24.86
N VAL A 189 4.94 -17.41 25.85
CA VAL A 189 5.14 -17.84 27.23
C VAL A 189 4.21 -18.98 27.54
N ASP A 190 4.74 -20.18 27.78
CA ASP A 190 3.98 -21.34 28.23
C ASP A 190 4.25 -21.60 29.72
N LYS A 191 3.19 -21.79 30.54
CA LYS A 191 3.31 -22.16 31.96
C LYS A 191 3.45 -23.69 32.07
N GLN A 192 4.51 -24.14 32.68
CA GLN A 192 4.81 -25.57 32.81
C GLN A 192 3.96 -26.20 33.92
N ALA A 193 3.28 -27.30 33.60
CA ALA A 193 2.51 -28.04 34.56
C ALA A 193 3.40 -28.60 35.70
N GLY A 194 2.97 -28.46 36.94
CA GLY A 194 3.61 -28.99 38.13
C GLY A 194 4.73 -28.16 38.72
N SER A 195 5.50 -27.40 37.94
CA SER A 195 6.59 -26.53 38.46
C SER A 195 6.20 -25.06 38.60
N GLY A 196 5.16 -24.63 37.91
CA GLY A 196 4.77 -23.20 37.82
C GLY A 196 5.78 -22.33 37.05
N ALA A 197 6.86 -22.93 36.54
CA ALA A 197 7.88 -22.21 35.76
C ALA A 197 7.35 -21.85 34.36
N TYR A 198 7.94 -20.82 33.74
CA TYR A 198 7.56 -20.39 32.41
C TYR A 198 8.63 -20.79 31.39
N LYS A 199 8.18 -21.22 30.21
CA LYS A 199 9.03 -21.47 29.04
C LYS A 199 8.81 -20.36 28.02
N LEU A 200 9.90 -19.72 27.63
CA LEU A 200 9.91 -18.66 26.62
C LEU A 200 10.30 -19.25 25.25
N THR A 201 9.54 -18.96 24.21
CA THR A 201 9.80 -19.42 22.85
C THR A 201 9.62 -18.27 21.88
N LEU A 202 10.64 -17.98 21.05
CA LEU A 202 10.51 -17.03 19.95
C LEU A 202 9.57 -17.63 18.89
N VAL A 203 8.46 -16.96 18.61
CA VAL A 203 7.48 -17.43 17.63
C VAL A 203 7.41 -16.53 16.40
N SER A 204 7.87 -15.29 16.51
CA SER A 204 8.02 -14.39 15.38
C SER A 204 9.18 -13.41 15.59
N GLU A 205 9.87 -13.11 14.49
CA GLU A 205 10.87 -12.06 14.41
C GLU A 205 10.75 -11.38 13.05
N SER A 206 10.74 -10.05 13.04
CA SER A 206 10.73 -9.28 11.80
C SER A 206 11.46 -7.96 11.97
N ILE A 207 11.98 -7.44 10.85
CA ILE A 207 12.56 -6.11 10.76
C ILE A 207 11.63 -5.30 9.88
N THR A 208 11.06 -4.24 10.43
CA THR A 208 10.20 -3.32 9.70
C THR A 208 10.86 -1.93 9.65
N PRO A 209 10.50 -1.07 8.69
CA PRO A 209 10.84 0.34 8.82
C PRO A 209 10.40 0.83 10.20
N TRP A 210 11.23 1.64 10.84
CA TRP A 210 10.76 2.36 12.01
C TRP A 210 9.86 3.48 11.50
N GLU A 211 8.63 3.16 11.31
CA GLU A 211 7.59 4.15 11.09
C GLU A 211 7.47 4.96 12.37
N ASN A 212 7.38 6.27 12.21
CA ASN A 212 7.18 7.17 13.31
C ASN A 212 6.11 6.59 14.21
N ASP A 213 6.43 6.42 15.46
CA ASP A 213 5.43 6.23 16.51
C ASP A 213 4.60 7.50 16.43
N LEU A 214 3.45 7.38 15.80
CA LEU A 214 2.60 8.48 15.33
C LEU A 214 1.92 9.25 16.48
N VAL A 215 2.54 9.27 17.62
CA VAL A 215 2.41 10.38 18.53
C VAL A 215 3.17 11.51 17.86
N SER A 216 2.45 12.44 17.24
CA SER A 216 2.99 13.69 16.75
C SER A 216 3.76 14.35 17.88
N HIS A 217 5.07 14.14 17.91
CA HIS A 217 5.98 14.90 18.71
C HIS A 217 6.15 16.25 18.00
N ASP A 218 5.08 17.04 17.97
CA ASP A 218 5.18 18.43 17.59
C ASP A 218 6.15 19.07 18.57
N ALA A 219 7.34 19.38 18.12
CA ALA A 219 8.37 20.12 18.87
C ALA A 219 7.94 21.57 19.22
N MET A 220 6.72 21.94 18.90
CA MET A 220 5.99 23.05 19.48
C MET A 220 4.84 22.48 20.29
N ALA A 221 4.95 22.56 21.62
CA ALA A 221 3.83 22.30 22.52
C ALA A 221 2.67 23.20 22.10
N LYS A 222 1.74 22.65 21.26
CA LYS A 222 0.47 23.33 21.03
C LYS A 222 -0.26 23.32 22.36
N GLU A 223 -0.44 24.48 22.95
CA GLU A 223 -1.25 24.58 24.15
C GLU A 223 -2.69 24.22 23.79
N TYR A 224 -3.14 23.06 24.24
CA TYR A 224 -4.50 22.60 24.06
C TYR A 224 -5.41 23.18 25.14
N VAL A 225 -6.57 23.67 24.74
CA VAL A 225 -7.68 23.83 25.66
C VAL A 225 -8.22 22.44 25.96
N VAL A 226 -8.07 21.98 27.20
CA VAL A 226 -8.55 20.63 27.61
C VAL A 226 -9.94 20.75 28.19
N ILE A 227 -10.89 20.00 27.62
CA ILE A 227 -12.30 20.00 28.07
C ILE A 227 -12.72 18.57 28.38
N ASN A 228 -13.23 18.36 29.57
CA ASN A 228 -13.93 17.13 29.92
C ASN A 228 -15.42 17.30 29.60
N SER A 229 -15.94 16.51 28.69
CA SER A 229 -17.32 16.63 28.20
C SER A 229 -18.16 15.41 28.57
N THR A 230 -19.47 15.61 28.56
CA THR A 230 -20.48 14.57 28.49
C THR A 230 -21.12 14.60 27.09
N ALA A 231 -21.59 13.45 26.61
CA ALA A 231 -22.11 13.28 25.25
C ALA A 231 -23.21 14.29 24.91
N GLY A 232 -23.04 15.04 23.83
CA GLY A 232 -23.97 16.09 23.37
C GLY A 232 -23.87 17.43 24.08
N HIS A 233 -22.92 17.63 24.99
CA HIS A 233 -22.82 18.84 25.84
C HIS A 233 -21.44 19.51 25.75
N LEU A 234 -20.71 19.33 24.66
CA LEU A 234 -19.38 19.94 24.52
C LEU A 234 -19.42 21.47 24.58
N LYS A 235 -20.45 22.10 24.00
CA LYS A 235 -20.64 23.56 24.05
C LYS A 235 -20.76 24.08 25.47
N GLU A 236 -21.60 23.42 26.26
CA GLU A 236 -21.83 23.75 27.68
C GLU A 236 -20.58 23.50 28.51
N ALA A 237 -19.85 22.42 28.26
CA ALA A 237 -18.58 22.09 28.91
C ALA A 237 -17.50 23.16 28.66
N ILE A 238 -17.41 23.66 27.41
CA ILE A 238 -16.51 24.76 27.04
C ILE A 238 -16.89 26.06 27.81
N ALA A 239 -18.20 26.38 27.85
CA ALA A 239 -18.71 27.55 28.55
C ALA A 239 -18.47 27.44 30.05
N ALA A 240 -18.67 26.28 30.69
CA ALA A 240 -18.40 26.01 32.10
C ALA A 240 -16.91 26.17 32.43
N ALA A 241 -16.02 25.90 31.47
CA ALA A 241 -14.56 26.16 31.62
C ALA A 241 -14.18 27.64 31.38
N ASN A 242 -15.14 28.57 31.27
CA ASN A 242 -14.94 29.96 30.92
C ASN A 242 -14.12 30.19 29.65
N LYS A 243 -14.32 29.35 28.62
CA LYS A 243 -13.67 29.45 27.29
C LYS A 243 -14.68 29.89 26.23
N ASP A 244 -14.16 30.67 25.29
CA ASP A 244 -14.90 31.09 24.12
C ASP A 244 -14.60 30.12 22.97
N TYR A 245 -15.55 29.26 22.60
CA TYR A 245 -15.38 28.24 21.58
C TYR A 245 -15.00 28.83 20.21
N THR A 246 -15.37 30.06 19.92
CA THR A 246 -15.04 30.72 18.64
C THR A 246 -13.55 31.04 18.51
N LYS A 247 -12.81 31.08 19.63
CA LYS A 247 -11.39 31.41 19.69
C LYS A 247 -10.48 30.20 19.90
N ILE A 248 -11.05 29.02 20.17
CA ILE A 248 -10.27 27.82 20.42
C ILE A 248 -9.65 27.33 19.10
N LYS A 249 -8.32 27.29 19.05
CA LYS A 249 -7.54 26.75 17.93
C LYS A 249 -7.19 25.27 18.15
N ASN A 250 -6.78 24.90 19.35
CA ASN A 250 -6.37 23.54 19.67
C ASN A 250 -7.23 23.01 20.82
N LEU A 251 -7.95 21.92 20.58
CA LEU A 251 -8.88 21.33 21.52
C LEU A 251 -8.51 19.88 21.82
N LYS A 252 -8.25 19.56 23.08
CA LYS A 252 -8.22 18.19 23.59
C LYS A 252 -9.51 17.92 24.34
N ILE A 253 -10.19 16.84 24.01
CA ILE A 253 -11.41 16.41 24.69
C ILE A 253 -11.12 15.15 25.49
N THR A 254 -11.65 15.08 26.69
CA THR A 254 -11.72 13.86 27.51
C THR A 254 -13.17 13.58 27.88
N GLY A 255 -13.47 12.37 28.38
CA GLY A 255 -14.83 11.98 28.73
C GLY A 255 -15.64 11.51 27.52
N GLU A 256 -16.87 11.97 27.39
CA GLU A 256 -17.81 11.47 26.39
C GLU A 256 -18.24 12.56 25.39
N ILE A 257 -18.37 12.18 24.12
CA ILE A 257 -18.98 13.02 23.06
C ILE A 257 -19.90 12.16 22.20
N ASN A 258 -20.70 12.80 21.36
CA ASN A 258 -21.55 12.13 20.38
C ASN A 258 -21.59 12.86 19.03
N ALA A 259 -22.49 12.46 18.15
CA ALA A 259 -22.62 13.05 16.81
C ALA A 259 -22.88 14.57 16.84
N GLN A 260 -23.64 15.07 17.81
CA GLN A 260 -23.97 16.49 17.91
C GLN A 260 -22.75 17.33 18.26
N ASP A 261 -21.84 16.80 19.08
CA ASP A 261 -20.57 17.47 19.44
C ASP A 261 -19.64 17.60 18.22
N PHE A 262 -19.60 16.56 17.35
CA PHE A 262 -18.85 16.64 16.09
C PHE A 262 -19.40 17.74 15.18
N TYR A 263 -20.74 17.79 15.00
CA TYR A 263 -21.35 18.82 14.17
C TYR A 263 -21.17 20.23 14.78
N PHE A 264 -21.24 20.36 16.09
CA PHE A 264 -20.93 21.62 16.76
C PHE A 264 -19.48 22.07 16.50
N MET A 265 -18.49 21.15 16.61
CA MET A 265 -17.09 21.47 16.30
C MET A 265 -16.90 21.86 14.83
N ARG A 266 -17.59 21.16 13.91
CA ARG A 266 -17.54 21.45 12.48
C ARG A 266 -18.12 22.83 12.16
N ASP A 267 -19.32 23.12 12.65
CA ASP A 267 -20.13 24.23 12.17
C ASP A 267 -19.93 25.53 12.97
N SER A 268 -19.52 25.43 14.26
CA SER A 268 -19.46 26.58 15.17
C SER A 268 -18.05 26.97 15.59
N MET A 269 -17.06 26.10 15.50
CA MET A 269 -15.69 26.37 15.95
C MET A 269 -14.78 26.73 14.76
N GLU A 270 -14.98 27.91 14.15
CA GLU A 270 -14.32 28.31 12.90
C GLU A 270 -12.79 28.27 12.97
N MET A 271 -12.20 28.65 14.11
CA MET A 271 -10.74 28.71 14.30
C MET A 271 -10.10 27.37 14.66
N LEU A 272 -10.92 26.31 14.85
CA LEU A 272 -10.43 25.00 15.29
C LEU A 272 -9.44 24.40 14.29
N SER A 273 -8.17 24.28 14.70
CA SER A 273 -7.06 23.84 13.87
C SER A 273 -6.50 22.49 14.28
N ALA A 274 -6.55 22.14 15.56
CA ALA A 274 -6.10 20.87 16.06
C ALA A 274 -7.11 20.24 17.01
N ILE A 275 -7.41 18.94 16.79
CA ILE A 275 -8.30 18.15 17.64
C ILE A 275 -7.58 16.91 18.13
N ASN A 276 -7.57 16.72 19.46
CA ASN A 276 -7.10 15.49 20.08
C ASN A 276 -8.28 14.80 20.79
N LEU A 277 -8.70 13.65 20.23
CA LEU A 277 -9.80 12.82 20.72
C LEU A 277 -9.31 11.51 21.36
N LYS A 278 -8.02 11.35 21.60
CA LYS A 278 -7.40 10.06 21.99
C LYS A 278 -8.15 9.37 23.16
N GLU A 279 -8.52 10.15 24.18
CA GLU A 279 -9.11 9.65 25.42
C GLU A 279 -10.64 9.73 25.43
N VAL A 280 -11.25 10.01 24.28
CA VAL A 280 -12.69 10.22 24.13
C VAL A 280 -13.44 8.90 23.97
N ILE A 281 -14.60 8.79 24.60
CA ILE A 281 -15.60 7.76 24.36
C ILE A 281 -16.71 8.37 23.50
N ILE A 282 -16.88 7.88 22.28
CA ILE A 282 -17.99 8.31 21.43
C ILE A 282 -19.23 7.50 21.81
N LYS A 283 -20.30 8.18 22.16
CA LYS A 283 -21.57 7.60 22.59
C LYS A 283 -22.58 7.59 21.48
N LYS A 284 -23.45 6.59 21.51
CA LYS A 284 -24.61 6.43 20.67
C LYS A 284 -25.45 7.71 20.60
N ALA A 285 -25.85 8.10 19.40
CA ALA A 285 -26.70 9.27 19.17
C ALA A 285 -27.31 9.26 17.75
N MET A 286 -28.37 10.03 17.58
CA MET A 286 -28.89 10.37 16.25
C MET A 286 -27.94 11.33 15.54
N GLY A 287 -27.76 11.14 14.23
CA GLY A 287 -26.95 12.01 13.39
C GLY A 287 -27.30 11.86 11.93
N TYR A 288 -26.66 12.64 11.06
CA TYR A 288 -26.96 12.66 9.63
C TYR A 288 -26.60 11.32 8.96
N LEU A 289 -27.48 10.85 8.08
CA LEU A 289 -27.15 9.74 7.18
C LEU A 289 -26.25 10.20 6.02
N ASN A 290 -26.47 11.44 5.54
CA ASN A 290 -25.73 12.09 4.44
C ASN A 290 -26.03 13.59 4.35
N ALA A 291 -25.34 14.32 3.44
CA ALA A 291 -25.46 15.79 3.29
C ALA A 291 -26.72 16.28 2.55
N GLY A 292 -27.59 15.42 2.09
CA GLY A 292 -28.58 15.89 1.16
C GLY A 292 -30.07 15.68 1.48
N ASN A 293 -30.56 14.48 1.67
CA ASN A 293 -32.02 14.20 1.83
C ASN A 293 -32.25 12.85 2.57
N GLY A 294 -31.28 12.31 3.22
CA GLY A 294 -31.41 11.13 4.06
C GLY A 294 -31.78 11.55 5.47
N GLY A 295 -32.75 10.88 6.05
CA GLY A 295 -33.13 11.10 7.43
C GLY A 295 -31.95 10.82 8.40
N ASP A 296 -32.15 11.24 9.65
CA ASP A 296 -31.22 10.91 10.73
C ASP A 296 -31.15 9.40 10.95
N ILE A 297 -29.94 8.90 11.24
CA ILE A 297 -29.73 7.52 11.69
C ILE A 297 -29.16 7.49 13.09
N GLU A 298 -29.39 6.40 13.79
CA GLU A 298 -28.76 6.14 15.07
C GLU A 298 -27.35 5.54 14.84
N TYR A 299 -26.32 6.19 15.40
CA TYR A 299 -24.96 5.70 15.45
C TYR A 299 -24.74 4.97 16.76
N ASP A 300 -24.07 3.83 16.70
CA ASP A 300 -23.67 3.07 17.88
C ASP A 300 -22.50 3.75 18.61
N ASP A 301 -22.20 3.25 19.81
CA ASP A 301 -21.00 3.65 20.55
C ASP A 301 -19.73 3.41 19.73
N TYR A 302 -18.71 4.24 19.93
CA TYR A 302 -17.39 4.14 19.29
C TYR A 302 -17.37 4.34 17.77
N GLN A 303 -18.38 5.02 17.21
CA GLN A 303 -18.44 5.34 15.77
C GLN A 303 -18.31 6.83 15.53
N ILE A 304 -17.41 7.24 14.63
CA ILE A 304 -17.39 8.62 14.12
C ILE A 304 -18.54 8.76 13.13
N PRO A 305 -19.41 9.79 13.30
CA PRO A 305 -20.58 9.95 12.47
C PRO A 305 -20.24 10.38 11.04
N CYS A 306 -21.19 10.20 10.13
CA CYS A 306 -21.15 10.75 8.78
C CYS A 306 -20.95 12.27 8.83
N LEU A 307 -20.08 12.79 7.94
CA LEU A 307 -19.80 14.23 7.82
C LEU A 307 -19.29 14.91 9.12
N ALA A 308 -18.68 14.16 10.04
CA ALA A 308 -18.25 14.65 11.35
C ALA A 308 -17.49 15.99 11.27
N MET A 309 -16.53 16.08 10.33
CA MET A 309 -15.70 17.27 10.09
C MET A 309 -15.59 17.62 8.60
N TYR A 310 -16.56 17.18 7.79
CA TYR A 310 -16.53 17.40 6.35
C TYR A 310 -16.29 18.87 5.98
N GLY A 311 -15.30 19.11 5.10
CA GLY A 311 -14.96 20.45 4.63
C GLY A 311 -14.30 21.37 5.67
N LYS A 312 -13.90 20.84 6.84
CA LYS A 312 -13.27 21.64 7.90
C LYS A 312 -11.83 22.03 7.51
N ASN A 313 -11.67 22.99 6.61
CA ASN A 313 -10.36 23.43 6.11
C ASN A 313 -9.49 24.15 7.15
N SER A 314 -10.04 24.58 8.27
CA SER A 314 -9.22 25.06 9.39
C SER A 314 -8.48 23.94 10.13
N LEU A 315 -8.92 22.68 9.98
CA LEU A 315 -8.36 21.53 10.68
C LEU A 315 -7.03 21.09 10.05
N ASN A 316 -5.94 21.18 10.83
CA ASN A 316 -4.59 20.81 10.41
C ASN A 316 -4.08 19.54 11.09
N LEU A 317 -4.61 19.23 12.29
CA LEU A 317 -4.18 18.08 13.09
C LEU A 317 -5.39 17.34 13.66
N LEU A 318 -5.36 16.01 13.52
CA LEU A 318 -6.39 15.11 14.06
C LEU A 318 -5.72 13.94 14.78
N VAL A 319 -6.13 13.70 16.02
CA VAL A 319 -5.83 12.48 16.75
C VAL A 319 -7.13 11.74 17.02
N LEU A 320 -7.25 10.53 16.46
CA LEU A 320 -8.44 9.69 16.59
C LEU A 320 -8.57 9.06 17.99
N PRO A 321 -9.79 8.68 18.42
CA PRO A 321 -10.01 7.97 19.68
C PRO A 321 -9.39 6.58 19.69
N ASP A 322 -8.79 6.17 20.81
CA ASP A 322 -8.21 4.83 20.98
C ASP A 322 -9.28 3.71 20.87
N LYS A 323 -10.52 4.00 21.30
CA LYS A 323 -11.65 3.05 21.23
C LYS A 323 -12.56 3.40 20.08
N LEU A 324 -12.15 3.08 18.87
CA LEU A 324 -12.94 3.35 17.66
C LEU A 324 -13.23 2.03 16.93
N THR A 325 -14.47 1.87 16.43
CA THR A 325 -14.89 0.68 15.68
C THR A 325 -15.18 0.99 14.20
N LYS A 326 -15.61 2.23 13.91
CA LYS A 326 -16.02 2.65 12.58
C LYS A 326 -15.80 4.13 12.33
N ILE A 327 -15.42 4.48 11.08
CA ILE A 327 -15.37 5.87 10.59
C ILE A 327 -16.43 6.04 9.52
N GLY A 328 -17.34 6.98 9.74
CA GLY A 328 -18.52 7.20 8.91
C GLY A 328 -18.25 7.83 7.55
N ILE A 329 -19.30 7.87 6.71
CA ILE A 329 -19.25 8.42 5.34
C ILE A 329 -18.77 9.87 5.38
N ALA A 330 -17.77 10.20 4.56
CA ALA A 330 -17.21 11.53 4.40
C ALA A 330 -16.85 12.23 5.73
N ALA A 331 -16.52 11.47 6.78
CA ALA A 331 -16.32 11.98 8.14
C ALA A 331 -15.31 13.14 8.20
N PHE A 332 -14.20 13.01 7.46
CA PHE A 332 -13.16 14.03 7.32
C PHE A 332 -12.90 14.41 5.85
N GLY A 333 -13.85 14.05 4.96
CA GLY A 333 -13.74 14.41 3.56
C GLY A 333 -13.58 15.92 3.36
N GLU A 334 -12.84 16.34 2.34
CA GLU A 334 -12.55 17.75 2.02
C GLU A 334 -11.82 18.53 3.13
N CYS A 335 -11.23 17.87 4.13
CA CYS A 335 -10.32 18.53 5.07
C CYS A 335 -8.94 18.75 4.42
N GLN A 336 -8.88 19.63 3.43
CA GLN A 336 -7.73 19.79 2.53
C GLN A 336 -6.43 20.22 3.22
N ASN A 337 -6.52 20.86 4.38
CA ASN A 337 -5.37 21.31 5.16
C ASN A 337 -4.97 20.36 6.30
N LEU A 338 -5.66 19.22 6.43
CA LEU A 338 -5.29 18.20 7.40
C LEU A 338 -3.93 17.60 7.02
N THR A 339 -2.96 17.67 7.93
CA THR A 339 -1.56 17.31 7.69
C THR A 339 -1.13 16.09 8.49
N GLY A 340 0.06 15.60 8.18
CA GLY A 340 0.73 14.53 8.93
C GLY A 340 0.33 13.14 8.47
N SER A 341 0.49 12.19 9.38
CA SER A 341 0.19 10.77 9.16
C SER A 341 -1.19 10.41 9.69
N LEU A 342 -1.81 9.42 9.08
CA LEU A 342 -3.10 8.88 9.54
C LEU A 342 -2.92 7.50 10.16
N ILE A 343 -3.18 7.41 11.47
CA ILE A 343 -3.22 6.14 12.18
C ILE A 343 -4.66 5.79 12.46
N ILE A 344 -5.07 4.68 11.88
CA ILE A 344 -6.37 4.11 12.21
C ILE A 344 -6.19 3.20 13.43
N PRO A 345 -6.90 3.46 14.54
CA PRO A 345 -6.73 2.70 15.79
C PRO A 345 -7.13 1.23 15.66
N GLU A 346 -6.52 0.37 16.49
CA GLU A 346 -6.98 -1.02 16.65
C GLU A 346 -8.44 -1.03 17.14
N GLY A 347 -9.22 -1.99 16.61
CA GLY A 347 -10.66 -2.05 16.83
C GLY A 347 -11.49 -1.54 15.66
N VAL A 348 -10.93 -0.67 14.80
CA VAL A 348 -11.64 -0.23 13.59
C VAL A 348 -11.75 -1.40 12.61
N THR A 349 -12.99 -1.71 12.26
CA THR A 349 -13.31 -2.77 11.29
C THR A 349 -13.76 -2.21 9.95
N GLU A 350 -14.18 -0.96 9.90
CA GLU A 350 -14.79 -0.34 8.73
C GLU A 350 -14.46 1.15 8.62
N ILE A 351 -14.03 1.57 7.42
CA ILE A 351 -13.85 2.98 7.03
C ILE A 351 -14.73 3.20 5.81
N GLU A 352 -15.72 4.08 5.94
CA GLU A 352 -16.75 4.28 4.89
C GLU A 352 -16.23 5.13 3.73
N VAL A 353 -17.04 5.16 2.66
CA VAL A 353 -16.77 5.91 1.44
C VAL A 353 -16.56 7.41 1.73
N GLY A 354 -15.55 7.98 1.10
CA GLY A 354 -15.21 9.39 1.22
C GLY A 354 -14.64 9.83 2.58
N ALA A 355 -14.43 8.92 3.54
CA ALA A 355 -14.08 9.27 4.92
C ALA A 355 -12.91 10.26 5.03
N PHE A 356 -11.92 10.19 4.13
CA PHE A 356 -10.79 11.11 4.01
C PHE A 356 -10.61 11.64 2.58
N PHE A 357 -11.67 11.62 1.77
CA PHE A 357 -11.62 12.12 0.41
C PHE A 357 -11.00 13.52 0.35
N ASN A 358 -10.09 13.74 -0.60
CA ASN A 358 -9.46 15.03 -0.89
C ASN A 358 -8.69 15.68 0.28
N CYS A 359 -8.13 14.87 1.20
CA CYS A 359 -7.23 15.35 2.26
C CYS A 359 -5.78 15.48 1.72
N ARG A 360 -5.56 16.43 0.79
CA ARG A 360 -4.31 16.55 0.01
C ARG A 360 -3.07 16.89 0.82
N ALA A 361 -3.23 17.57 1.95
CA ALA A 361 -2.12 17.95 2.81
C ALA A 361 -1.63 16.83 3.73
N MET A 362 -2.32 15.67 3.77
CA MET A 362 -1.88 14.49 4.52
C MET A 362 -0.71 13.81 3.82
N THR A 363 0.47 14.40 3.92
CA THR A 363 1.69 13.91 3.24
C THR A 363 2.52 12.92 4.08
N GLY A 364 2.02 12.54 5.24
CA GLY A 364 2.65 11.52 6.09
C GLY A 364 2.28 10.10 5.65
N SER A 365 2.49 9.15 6.57
CA SER A 365 2.14 7.74 6.35
C SER A 365 0.66 7.45 6.63
N ILE A 366 0.16 6.35 6.07
CA ILE A 366 -1.11 5.74 6.47
C ILE A 366 -0.85 4.39 7.12
N SER A 367 -1.48 4.14 8.27
CA SER A 367 -1.37 2.87 9.00
C SER A 367 -2.75 2.30 9.30
N PHE A 368 -2.94 1.04 8.95
CA PHE A 368 -4.20 0.31 9.15
C PHE A 368 -4.08 -0.69 10.30
N PRO A 369 -5.15 -0.84 11.12
CA PRO A 369 -5.19 -1.85 12.17
C PRO A 369 -5.38 -3.27 11.60
N SER A 370 -4.96 -4.26 12.37
CA SER A 370 -5.16 -5.67 12.02
C SER A 370 -6.64 -6.07 11.96
N THR A 371 -7.50 -5.32 12.62
CA THR A 371 -8.96 -5.55 12.70
C THR A 371 -9.73 -5.06 11.47
N LEU A 372 -9.12 -4.26 10.59
CA LEU A 372 -9.81 -3.64 9.45
C LEU A 372 -10.22 -4.69 8.41
N LYS A 373 -11.51 -4.68 8.05
CA LYS A 373 -12.12 -5.58 7.05
C LYS A 373 -12.62 -4.85 5.81
N TYR A 374 -13.09 -3.61 5.97
CA TYR A 374 -13.80 -2.91 4.91
C TYR A 374 -13.27 -1.50 4.72
N ILE A 375 -12.87 -1.18 3.49
CA ILE A 375 -12.59 0.17 3.00
C ILE A 375 -13.67 0.52 1.98
N GLY A 376 -14.61 1.41 2.36
CA GLY A 376 -15.72 1.84 1.53
C GLY A 376 -16.84 0.80 1.41
N ARG A 377 -17.54 0.44 2.48
CA ARG A 377 -18.48 -0.71 2.47
C ARG A 377 -19.79 -0.50 1.71
N LYS A 378 -20.42 0.66 1.70
CA LYS A 378 -21.80 0.82 1.22
C LYS A 378 -21.96 1.41 -0.17
N ASP A 379 -23.13 1.08 -0.76
CA ASP A 379 -23.55 1.36 -2.13
C ASP A 379 -23.20 2.74 -2.66
N ASN A 380 -22.67 2.75 -3.89
CA ASN A 380 -22.18 3.87 -4.69
C ASN A 380 -23.23 4.97 -5.02
N ARG A 381 -24.19 5.26 -4.15
CA ARG A 381 -25.18 6.31 -4.42
C ARG A 381 -24.74 7.72 -4.03
N TRP A 382 -23.48 7.87 -3.54
CA TRP A 382 -23.05 9.13 -2.93
C TRP A 382 -21.82 9.69 -3.66
N TRP A 383 -21.86 10.97 -3.98
CA TRP A 383 -20.89 11.76 -4.74
C TRP A 383 -19.61 12.13 -3.97
N TYR A 384 -19.23 11.40 -2.93
CA TYR A 384 -18.13 11.78 -2.02
C TYR A 384 -16.76 11.24 -2.41
N GLY A 385 -16.59 10.64 -3.59
CA GLY A 385 -15.31 10.02 -3.98
C GLY A 385 -14.94 8.79 -3.17
N GLY A 386 -13.78 8.22 -3.44
CA GLY A 386 -13.28 7.06 -2.70
C GLY A 386 -12.78 7.41 -1.31
N THR A 387 -12.65 6.40 -0.44
CA THR A 387 -12.33 6.56 0.99
C THR A 387 -11.11 7.44 1.25
N PHE A 388 -10.02 7.24 0.49
CA PHE A 388 -8.77 8.01 0.57
C PHE A 388 -8.43 8.70 -0.75
N SER A 389 -9.37 8.77 -1.68
CA SER A 389 -9.10 9.35 -3.00
C SER A 389 -8.54 10.77 -2.87
N GLN A 390 -7.52 11.09 -3.66
CA GLN A 390 -6.81 12.37 -3.67
C GLN A 390 -6.13 12.75 -2.34
N CYS A 391 -5.81 11.77 -1.48
CA CYS A 391 -4.95 12.01 -0.32
C CYS A 391 -3.48 12.13 -0.74
N GLY A 392 -2.73 12.97 0.00
CA GLY A 392 -1.33 13.25 -0.27
C GLY A 392 -0.32 12.27 0.36
N PHE A 393 -0.74 11.12 0.88
CA PHE A 393 0.13 10.18 1.58
C PHE A 393 1.43 9.88 0.82
N ASN A 394 2.55 9.86 1.55
CA ASN A 394 3.87 9.55 1.00
C ASN A 394 4.54 8.45 1.85
N SER A 395 4.06 7.24 1.69
CA SER A 395 4.52 6.06 2.44
C SER A 395 4.33 4.78 1.64
N GLU A 396 4.97 3.72 2.08
CA GLU A 396 4.62 2.37 1.64
C GLU A 396 3.16 2.06 2.00
N LEU A 397 2.43 1.41 1.09
CA LEU A 397 1.05 0.98 1.33
C LEU A 397 1.02 -0.46 1.84
N ILE A 398 0.76 -0.63 3.13
CA ILE A 398 0.63 -1.94 3.77
C ILE A 398 -0.84 -2.19 4.09
N LEU A 399 -1.45 -3.13 3.39
CA LEU A 399 -2.82 -3.55 3.62
C LEU A 399 -2.88 -4.66 4.68
N PRO A 400 -3.84 -4.62 5.63
CA PRO A 400 -3.95 -5.63 6.68
C PRO A 400 -4.47 -6.97 6.13
N SER A 401 -3.98 -8.08 6.68
CA SER A 401 -4.29 -9.43 6.20
C SER A 401 -5.77 -9.84 6.33
N ASN A 402 -6.54 -9.14 7.18
CA ASN A 402 -7.96 -9.39 7.37
C ASN A 402 -8.87 -8.58 6.46
N LEU A 403 -8.31 -7.77 5.55
CA LEU A 403 -9.09 -6.92 4.65
C LEU A 403 -9.83 -7.78 3.62
N GLU A 404 -11.14 -7.64 3.59
CA GLU A 404 -12.07 -8.41 2.75
C GLU A 404 -12.58 -7.60 1.54
N CYS A 405 -12.59 -6.26 1.68
CA CYS A 405 -13.21 -5.37 0.68
C CYS A 405 -12.48 -4.04 0.56
N ILE A 406 -12.16 -3.66 -0.69
CA ILE A 406 -11.75 -2.32 -1.11
C ILE A 406 -12.73 -1.88 -2.20
N LYS A 407 -13.54 -0.86 -1.93
CA LYS A 407 -14.54 -0.34 -2.88
C LYS A 407 -13.93 0.60 -3.92
N GLY A 408 -14.77 1.05 -4.84
CA GLY A 408 -14.37 1.92 -5.93
C GLY A 408 -13.70 3.22 -5.47
N ASP A 409 -12.76 3.68 -6.27
CA ASP A 409 -12.00 4.93 -6.05
C ASP A 409 -11.22 5.00 -4.72
N ALA A 410 -11.12 3.91 -3.95
CA ALA A 410 -10.65 3.94 -2.56
C ALA A 410 -9.31 4.67 -2.37
N PHE A 411 -8.34 4.44 -3.25
CA PHE A 411 -7.03 5.10 -3.26
C PHE A 411 -6.75 5.89 -4.55
N GLN A 412 -7.81 6.22 -5.32
CA GLN A 412 -7.63 6.94 -6.58
C GLN A 412 -6.83 8.22 -6.40
N GLY A 413 -5.76 8.39 -7.19
CA GLY A 413 -4.94 9.59 -7.19
C GLY A 413 -4.07 9.78 -5.94
N CYS A 414 -3.86 8.73 -5.14
CA CYS A 414 -2.87 8.73 -4.06
C CYS A 414 -1.45 8.53 -4.65
N GLU A 415 -0.97 9.53 -5.39
CA GLU A 415 0.28 9.44 -6.18
C GLU A 415 1.52 9.21 -5.33
N GLY A 416 1.53 9.63 -4.07
CA GLY A 416 2.68 9.51 -3.17
C GLY A 416 2.81 8.13 -2.48
N LEU A 417 1.80 7.26 -2.57
CA LEU A 417 1.91 5.89 -2.08
C LEU A 417 2.92 5.10 -2.93
N TYR A 418 3.88 4.42 -2.28
CA TYR A 418 4.95 3.71 -2.97
C TYR A 418 5.15 2.28 -2.44
N GLY A 419 6.09 1.56 -3.04
CA GLY A 419 6.41 0.17 -2.69
C GLY A 419 5.61 -0.86 -3.47
N GLU A 420 5.85 -2.12 -3.21
CA GLU A 420 5.16 -3.24 -3.83
C GLU A 420 3.77 -3.42 -3.23
N LEU A 421 2.72 -3.36 -4.05
CA LEU A 421 1.36 -3.58 -3.58
C LEU A 421 1.10 -5.07 -3.34
N ARG A 422 0.81 -5.43 -2.10
CA ARG A 422 0.42 -6.79 -1.70
C ARG A 422 -1.04 -6.83 -1.33
N LEU A 423 -1.84 -7.43 -2.21
CA LEU A 423 -3.27 -7.63 -1.95
C LEU A 423 -3.46 -8.80 -0.97
N PRO A 424 -4.26 -8.62 0.11
CA PRO A 424 -4.48 -9.68 1.09
C PRO A 424 -5.27 -10.87 0.52
N GLU A 425 -4.95 -12.08 0.96
CA GLU A 425 -5.61 -13.32 0.49
C GLU A 425 -7.12 -13.39 0.76
N LYS A 426 -7.61 -12.63 1.75
CA LYS A 426 -9.04 -12.55 2.07
C LYS A 426 -9.80 -11.52 1.22
N LEU A 427 -9.10 -10.72 0.42
CA LEU A 427 -9.70 -9.67 -0.39
C LEU A 427 -10.58 -10.28 -1.48
N SER A 428 -11.89 -10.26 -1.28
CA SER A 428 -12.88 -10.83 -2.21
C SER A 428 -13.62 -9.78 -3.03
N VAL A 429 -13.50 -8.51 -2.65
CA VAL A 429 -14.12 -7.38 -3.37
C VAL A 429 -13.06 -6.31 -3.61
N LEU A 430 -12.80 -6.05 -4.88
CA LEU A 430 -12.05 -4.89 -5.38
C LEU A 430 -13.00 -4.08 -6.26
N GLY A 431 -13.04 -2.77 -6.11
CA GLY A 431 -13.91 -1.89 -6.86
C GLY A 431 -13.24 -1.22 -8.06
N ASP A 432 -14.04 -0.65 -8.96
CA ASP A 432 -13.54 0.13 -10.09
C ASP A 432 -12.70 1.31 -9.59
N TYR A 433 -11.63 1.64 -10.32
CA TYR A 433 -10.71 2.76 -10.00
C TYR A 433 -9.97 2.65 -8.66
N ALA A 434 -9.99 1.51 -7.98
CA ALA A 434 -9.52 1.37 -6.58
C ALA A 434 -8.12 1.94 -6.33
N PHE A 435 -7.16 1.72 -7.26
CA PHE A 435 -5.79 2.24 -7.19
C PHE A 435 -5.42 3.12 -8.39
N ARG A 436 -6.42 3.61 -9.15
CA ARG A 436 -6.15 4.42 -10.34
C ARG A 436 -5.25 5.60 -10.01
N GLY A 437 -4.16 5.75 -10.79
CA GLY A 437 -3.23 6.87 -10.66
C GLY A 437 -2.31 6.81 -9.43
N CYS A 438 -2.19 5.67 -8.76
CA CYS A 438 -1.16 5.44 -7.74
C CYS A 438 0.20 5.21 -8.42
N LYS A 439 0.79 6.27 -8.98
CA LYS A 439 1.92 6.23 -9.92
C LYS A 439 3.20 5.62 -9.35
N ASN A 440 3.41 5.70 -8.03
CA ASN A 440 4.62 5.27 -7.36
C ASN A 440 4.51 3.87 -6.73
N LEU A 441 3.33 3.23 -6.77
CA LEU A 441 3.25 1.79 -6.48
C LEU A 441 4.10 1.05 -7.50
N SER A 442 4.92 0.10 -7.06
CA SER A 442 6.00 -0.48 -7.86
C SER A 442 6.07 -2.00 -7.76
N GLY A 443 6.93 -2.60 -8.59
CA GLY A 443 7.22 -4.02 -8.52
C GLY A 443 6.18 -4.91 -9.19
N SER A 444 6.04 -6.12 -8.67
CA SER A 444 5.13 -7.16 -9.17
C SER A 444 3.77 -7.08 -8.49
N LEU A 445 2.74 -7.64 -9.14
CA LEU A 445 1.41 -7.77 -8.56
C LEU A 445 0.93 -9.21 -8.68
N SER A 446 0.51 -9.80 -7.57
CA SER A 446 -0.20 -11.07 -7.53
C SER A 446 -1.65 -10.85 -7.14
N ILE A 447 -2.58 -11.40 -7.93
CA ILE A 447 -4.01 -11.32 -7.64
C ILE A 447 -4.39 -12.49 -6.72
N PRO A 448 -5.00 -12.23 -5.54
CA PRO A 448 -5.36 -13.28 -4.61
C PRO A 448 -6.49 -14.17 -5.12
N GLN A 449 -6.49 -15.45 -4.71
CA GLN A 449 -7.45 -16.47 -5.16
C GLN A 449 -8.93 -16.11 -4.87
N SER A 450 -9.17 -15.23 -3.94
CA SER A 450 -10.51 -14.75 -3.56
C SER A 450 -11.14 -13.81 -4.59
N LEU A 451 -10.34 -13.17 -5.48
CA LEU A 451 -10.83 -12.24 -6.51
C LEU A 451 -11.06 -13.00 -7.83
N GLN A 452 -12.33 -13.06 -8.27
CA GLN A 452 -12.72 -13.75 -9.53
C GLN A 452 -12.78 -12.81 -10.73
N LYS A 453 -12.67 -11.52 -10.54
CA LYS A 453 -12.70 -10.49 -11.60
C LYS A 453 -11.77 -9.36 -11.25
N ILE A 454 -11.11 -8.80 -12.25
CA ILE A 454 -10.38 -7.54 -12.14
C ILE A 454 -11.32 -6.43 -12.61
N PRO A 455 -11.65 -5.43 -11.77
CA PRO A 455 -12.61 -4.39 -12.11
C PRO A 455 -12.04 -3.37 -13.10
N ASN A 456 -12.91 -2.50 -13.63
CA ASN A 456 -12.51 -1.46 -14.57
C ASN A 456 -11.56 -0.46 -13.90
N ASN A 457 -10.52 -0.05 -14.62
CA ASN A 457 -9.57 0.98 -14.20
C ASN A 457 -8.88 0.71 -12.84
N ALA A 458 -8.92 -0.52 -12.33
CA ALA A 458 -8.48 -0.83 -10.97
C ALA A 458 -7.04 -0.38 -10.69
N PHE A 459 -6.14 -0.56 -11.66
CA PHE A 459 -4.73 -0.20 -11.59
C PHE A 459 -4.31 0.75 -12.74
N GLU A 460 -5.28 1.43 -13.37
CA GLU A 460 -4.99 2.35 -14.47
C GLU A 460 -4.00 3.42 -14.02
N TYR A 461 -2.95 3.64 -14.84
CA TYR A 461 -1.86 4.61 -14.58
C TYR A 461 -1.08 4.38 -13.28
N CYS A 462 -0.96 3.13 -12.83
CA CYS A 462 0.02 2.74 -11.81
C CYS A 462 1.39 2.49 -12.45
N GLY A 463 2.00 3.54 -13.02
CA GLY A 463 3.18 3.45 -13.89
C GLY A 463 4.45 2.89 -13.23
N GLY A 464 4.54 2.90 -11.91
CA GLY A 464 5.64 2.26 -11.18
C GLY A 464 5.57 0.74 -11.13
N MET A 465 4.41 0.12 -11.41
CA MET A 465 4.24 -1.34 -11.44
C MET A 465 4.91 -1.91 -12.70
N ASN A 466 6.17 -2.29 -12.58
CA ASN A 466 7.03 -2.70 -13.68
C ASN A 466 7.64 -4.11 -13.51
N GLY A 467 7.14 -4.89 -12.57
CA GLY A 467 7.50 -6.28 -12.34
C GLY A 467 6.65 -7.25 -13.16
N THR A 468 6.35 -8.41 -12.60
CA THR A 468 5.47 -9.42 -13.20
C THR A 468 4.04 -9.30 -12.69
N LEU A 469 3.07 -9.66 -13.54
CA LEU A 469 1.67 -9.78 -13.18
C LEU A 469 1.31 -11.27 -13.06
N THR A 470 0.88 -11.71 -11.89
CA THR A 470 0.45 -13.09 -11.64
C THR A 470 -1.06 -13.15 -11.49
N LEU A 471 -1.69 -13.87 -12.41
CA LEU A 471 -3.13 -14.14 -12.48
C LEU A 471 -3.38 -15.62 -12.17
N HIS A 472 -4.50 -15.94 -11.53
CA HIS A 472 -4.89 -17.32 -11.24
C HIS A 472 -6.10 -17.77 -12.08
N ASP A 473 -6.27 -19.07 -12.28
CA ASP A 473 -7.30 -19.67 -13.13
C ASP A 473 -8.75 -19.37 -12.70
N GLY A 474 -8.98 -18.88 -11.48
CA GLY A 474 -10.30 -18.48 -11.01
C GLY A 474 -10.82 -17.16 -11.60
N ILE A 475 -9.96 -16.38 -12.28
CA ILE A 475 -10.36 -15.10 -12.88
C ILE A 475 -11.12 -15.35 -14.17
N THR A 476 -12.34 -14.80 -14.27
CA THR A 476 -13.22 -14.97 -15.42
C THR A 476 -13.33 -13.73 -16.32
N ALA A 477 -12.96 -12.56 -15.81
CA ALA A 477 -13.03 -11.29 -16.53
C ALA A 477 -11.94 -10.32 -16.08
N ILE A 478 -11.37 -9.60 -17.04
CA ILE A 478 -10.46 -8.47 -16.85
C ILE A 478 -11.13 -7.23 -17.44
N GLY A 479 -11.39 -6.24 -16.59
CA GLY A 479 -12.18 -5.06 -16.91
C GLY A 479 -11.50 -4.07 -17.84
N GLU A 480 -12.27 -3.10 -18.29
CA GLU A 480 -11.81 -2.03 -19.17
C GLU A 480 -10.75 -1.18 -18.47
N TYR A 481 -9.65 -0.90 -19.17
CA TYR A 481 -8.50 -0.13 -18.63
C TYR A 481 -7.86 -0.73 -17.36
N ALA A 482 -8.11 -1.97 -17.00
CA ALA A 482 -7.74 -2.54 -15.70
C ALA A 482 -6.26 -2.35 -15.33
N PHE A 483 -5.36 -2.52 -16.30
CA PHE A 483 -3.90 -2.36 -16.15
C PHE A 483 -3.31 -1.35 -17.15
N ARG A 484 -4.15 -0.45 -17.72
CA ARG A 484 -3.66 0.54 -18.68
C ARG A 484 -2.60 1.45 -18.05
N GLY A 485 -1.48 1.64 -18.77
CA GLY A 485 -0.38 2.51 -18.32
C GLY A 485 0.33 2.00 -17.06
N THR A 486 0.21 0.69 -16.77
CA THR A 486 1.19 -0.05 -15.97
C THR A 486 2.31 -0.51 -16.91
N HIS A 487 3.47 -0.84 -16.36
CA HIS A 487 4.62 -1.31 -17.16
C HIS A 487 4.99 -2.75 -16.80
N PHE A 488 3.98 -3.59 -16.50
CA PHE A 488 4.21 -5.02 -16.25
C PHE A 488 4.94 -5.67 -17.41
N ARG A 489 5.93 -6.52 -17.08
CA ARG A 489 6.82 -7.15 -18.04
C ARG A 489 6.97 -8.64 -17.77
N GLY A 490 7.66 -9.32 -18.68
CA GLY A 490 7.84 -10.76 -18.65
C GLY A 490 6.69 -11.49 -19.35
N GLU A 491 6.60 -12.79 -19.16
CA GLU A 491 5.52 -13.59 -19.71
C GLU A 491 4.21 -13.33 -18.98
N ILE A 492 3.10 -13.39 -19.73
CA ILE A 492 1.76 -13.29 -19.18
C ILE A 492 1.02 -14.61 -19.34
N ASP A 493 0.71 -15.25 -18.21
CA ASP A 493 -0.16 -16.43 -18.18
C ASP A 493 -1.61 -15.97 -17.97
N LEU A 494 -2.40 -16.01 -19.05
CA LEU A 494 -3.82 -15.67 -18.97
C LEU A 494 -4.60 -16.79 -18.28
N PRO A 495 -5.56 -16.46 -17.38
CA PRO A 495 -6.36 -17.44 -16.64
C PRO A 495 -7.09 -18.41 -17.58
N LYS A 496 -7.05 -19.71 -17.31
CA LYS A 496 -7.72 -20.73 -18.15
C LYS A 496 -9.22 -20.57 -18.27
N ASN A 497 -9.86 -19.94 -17.29
CA ASN A 497 -11.31 -19.67 -17.27
C ASN A 497 -11.66 -18.23 -17.69
N LEU A 498 -10.72 -17.48 -18.25
CA LEU A 498 -10.96 -16.11 -18.70
C LEU A 498 -11.91 -16.10 -19.91
N VAL A 499 -13.07 -15.49 -19.74
CA VAL A 499 -14.11 -15.38 -20.78
C VAL A 499 -14.07 -14.02 -21.48
N VAL A 500 -13.77 -12.96 -20.71
CA VAL A 500 -13.86 -11.58 -21.17
C VAL A 500 -12.55 -10.83 -20.88
N LEU A 501 -11.98 -10.26 -21.92
CA LEU A 501 -10.83 -9.36 -21.88
C LEU A 501 -11.26 -8.04 -22.53
N GLN A 502 -11.54 -7.04 -21.69
CA GLN A 502 -12.19 -5.80 -22.14
C GLN A 502 -11.21 -4.79 -22.75
N ASN A 503 -11.75 -3.66 -23.25
CA ASN A 503 -10.97 -2.65 -23.95
C ASN A 503 -9.81 -2.11 -23.11
N TYR A 504 -8.67 -1.91 -23.74
CA TYR A 504 -7.47 -1.31 -23.12
C TYR A 504 -6.93 -2.05 -21.88
N ALA A 505 -7.35 -3.28 -21.63
CA ALA A 505 -7.07 -3.98 -20.38
C ALA A 505 -5.56 -4.03 -20.04
N PHE A 506 -4.69 -4.18 -21.04
CA PHE A 506 -3.24 -4.25 -20.92
C PHE A 506 -2.49 -3.19 -21.74
N ALA A 507 -3.18 -2.14 -22.20
CA ALA A 507 -2.53 -1.08 -22.97
C ALA A 507 -1.42 -0.41 -22.13
N GLY A 508 -0.22 -0.31 -22.67
CA GLY A 508 0.95 0.22 -21.96
C GLY A 508 1.71 -0.80 -21.11
N CYS A 509 1.37 -2.09 -21.18
CA CYS A 509 2.19 -3.15 -20.59
C CYS A 509 3.33 -3.57 -21.53
N ASP A 510 4.46 -4.03 -20.96
CA ASP A 510 5.68 -4.46 -21.65
C ASP A 510 5.82 -5.99 -21.67
N PHE A 511 4.72 -6.74 -21.84
CA PHE A 511 4.76 -8.20 -21.88
C PHE A 511 5.60 -8.74 -23.02
N SER A 512 6.23 -9.90 -22.77
CA SER A 512 7.12 -10.60 -23.70
C SER A 512 6.85 -12.10 -23.68
N GLY A 513 7.44 -12.84 -24.62
CA GLY A 513 7.25 -14.28 -24.73
C GLY A 513 6.02 -14.66 -25.54
N GLU A 514 5.66 -15.94 -25.54
CA GLU A 514 4.51 -16.45 -26.26
C GLU A 514 3.20 -16.08 -25.59
N LEU A 515 2.25 -15.53 -26.35
CA LEU A 515 0.90 -15.27 -25.86
C LEU A 515 0.00 -16.49 -26.08
N LYS A 516 -0.40 -17.13 -25.00
CA LYS A 516 -1.34 -18.26 -25.00
C LYS A 516 -2.73 -17.80 -24.61
N LEU A 517 -3.67 -17.84 -25.55
CA LEU A 517 -5.05 -17.47 -25.31
C LEU A 517 -5.82 -18.69 -24.74
N PRO A 518 -6.58 -18.54 -23.63
CA PRO A 518 -7.34 -19.65 -23.05
C PRO A 518 -8.54 -20.03 -23.92
N SER A 519 -8.90 -21.32 -23.94
CA SER A 519 -10.02 -21.85 -24.74
C SER A 519 -11.39 -21.29 -24.33
N SER A 520 -11.50 -20.73 -23.17
CA SER A 520 -12.71 -20.06 -22.64
C SER A 520 -12.95 -18.67 -23.21
N LEU A 521 -11.91 -18.03 -23.81
CA LEU A 521 -11.97 -16.63 -24.25
C LEU A 521 -12.88 -16.47 -25.47
N LYS A 522 -13.86 -15.56 -25.38
CA LYS A 522 -14.86 -15.34 -26.42
C LYS A 522 -14.59 -14.12 -27.29
N SER A 523 -13.93 -13.11 -26.73
CA SER A 523 -13.58 -11.89 -27.45
C SER A 523 -12.40 -11.18 -26.82
N ILE A 524 -11.65 -10.46 -27.63
CA ILE A 524 -10.60 -9.53 -27.22
C ILE A 524 -11.07 -8.12 -27.57
N GLY A 525 -11.09 -7.24 -26.58
CA GLY A 525 -11.55 -5.86 -26.72
C GLY A 525 -10.61 -4.98 -27.55
N ARG A 526 -10.98 -3.71 -27.67
CA ARG A 526 -10.18 -2.70 -28.37
C ARG A 526 -8.87 -2.43 -27.62
N LYS A 527 -7.75 -2.32 -28.34
CA LYS A 527 -6.42 -1.91 -27.84
C LYS A 527 -5.94 -2.69 -26.61
N VAL A 528 -6.22 -3.98 -26.56
CA VAL A 528 -5.85 -4.78 -25.37
C VAL A 528 -4.34 -4.90 -25.23
N PHE A 529 -3.64 -5.27 -26.30
CA PHE A 529 -2.17 -5.40 -26.34
C PHE A 529 -1.51 -4.34 -27.24
N GLY A 530 -2.30 -3.65 -28.04
CA GLY A 530 -1.86 -2.64 -28.99
C GLY A 530 -2.04 -1.22 -28.47
N ASP A 531 -1.29 -0.29 -29.06
CA ASP A 531 -1.46 1.13 -28.76
C ASP A 531 -1.08 2.02 -29.95
N THR A 532 -1.86 3.10 -30.12
CA THR A 532 -1.58 4.22 -31.01
C THR A 532 -1.53 5.55 -30.27
N ASP A 533 -1.89 5.57 -28.98
CA ASP A 533 -2.09 6.80 -28.22
C ASP A 533 -0.84 7.19 -27.40
N GLY A 534 0.25 6.39 -27.47
CA GLY A 534 1.53 6.66 -26.81
C GLY A 534 1.71 6.01 -25.44
N ASP A 535 0.73 5.23 -24.98
CA ASP A 535 0.86 4.46 -23.72
C ASP A 535 1.82 3.26 -23.87
N GLY A 536 2.11 2.85 -25.12
CA GLY A 536 2.96 1.71 -25.47
C GLY A 536 2.18 0.45 -25.85
N SER A 537 2.75 -0.37 -26.74
CA SER A 537 2.21 -1.66 -27.16
C SER A 537 3.07 -2.81 -26.64
N CYS A 538 2.47 -4.00 -26.50
CA CYS A 538 3.18 -5.22 -26.15
C CYS A 538 4.03 -5.75 -27.32
N TRP A 539 4.95 -4.93 -27.84
CA TRP A 539 5.74 -5.20 -29.05
C TRP A 539 6.69 -6.41 -28.92
N ARG A 540 6.92 -6.90 -27.69
CA ARG A 540 7.77 -8.07 -27.38
C ARG A 540 6.99 -9.38 -27.28
N LEU A 541 5.66 -9.36 -27.44
CA LEU A 541 4.90 -10.61 -27.60
C LEU A 541 5.35 -11.29 -28.90
N MET A 542 5.69 -12.56 -28.82
CA MET A 542 6.29 -13.32 -29.94
C MET A 542 5.56 -14.64 -30.19
N GLY A 543 6.04 -15.36 -31.20
CA GLY A 543 5.51 -16.66 -31.58
C GLY A 543 4.19 -16.58 -32.34
N ILE A 544 3.46 -17.70 -32.35
CA ILE A 544 2.19 -17.84 -33.06
C ILE A 544 1.04 -17.62 -32.07
N VAL A 545 0.17 -16.67 -32.38
CA VAL A 545 -1.05 -16.46 -31.57
C VAL A 545 -2.16 -17.33 -32.16
N GLU A 546 -2.56 -18.37 -31.43
CA GLU A 546 -3.69 -19.22 -31.78
C GLU A 546 -4.95 -18.72 -31.05
N PHE A 547 -5.95 -18.30 -31.86
CA PHE A 547 -7.24 -17.85 -31.32
C PHE A 547 -8.12 -19.06 -31.04
N PRO A 548 -8.74 -19.15 -29.86
CA PRO A 548 -9.48 -20.33 -29.43
C PRO A 548 -10.80 -20.49 -30.21
N GLU A 549 -11.24 -21.73 -30.35
CA GLU A 549 -12.56 -22.05 -30.93
C GLU A 549 -13.69 -21.40 -30.12
N GLY A 550 -14.66 -20.86 -30.85
CA GLY A 550 -15.78 -20.09 -30.29
C GLY A 550 -15.46 -18.61 -30.05
N MET A 551 -14.25 -18.14 -30.39
CA MET A 551 -13.96 -16.70 -30.49
C MET A 551 -14.53 -16.18 -31.82
N GLN A 552 -15.33 -15.09 -31.75
CA GLN A 552 -16.03 -14.52 -32.87
C GLN A 552 -15.42 -13.22 -33.39
N SER A 553 -14.75 -12.46 -32.51
CA SER A 553 -14.23 -11.15 -32.88
C SER A 553 -12.92 -10.77 -32.18
N ILE A 554 -12.12 -9.99 -32.90
CA ILE A 554 -10.92 -9.33 -32.42
C ILE A 554 -11.18 -7.84 -32.55
N GLY A 555 -10.98 -7.12 -31.43
CA GLY A 555 -11.29 -5.68 -31.29
C GLY A 555 -10.40 -4.77 -32.13
N GLU A 556 -10.84 -3.53 -32.30
CA GLU A 556 -10.09 -2.47 -32.99
C GLU A 556 -8.72 -2.27 -32.34
N GLN A 557 -7.65 -2.33 -33.15
CA GLN A 557 -6.27 -2.12 -32.71
C GLN A 557 -5.80 -3.08 -31.59
N ALA A 558 -6.44 -4.23 -31.41
CA ALA A 558 -6.19 -5.15 -30.30
C ALA A 558 -4.73 -5.58 -30.17
N PHE A 559 -4.01 -5.74 -31.30
CA PHE A 559 -2.60 -6.10 -31.41
C PHE A 559 -1.80 -5.07 -32.21
N CYS A 560 -2.28 -3.85 -32.36
CA CYS A 560 -1.58 -2.81 -33.12
C CYS A 560 -0.16 -2.61 -32.58
N ASN A 561 0.85 -2.63 -33.50
CA ASN A 561 2.27 -2.53 -33.18
C ASN A 561 2.86 -3.68 -32.32
N CYS A 562 2.23 -4.84 -32.24
CA CYS A 562 2.82 -6.06 -31.68
C CYS A 562 3.81 -6.68 -32.68
N ARG A 563 4.99 -6.07 -32.81
CA ARG A 563 5.94 -6.26 -33.92
C ARG A 563 6.64 -7.60 -33.94
N SER A 564 6.66 -8.34 -32.84
CA SER A 564 7.39 -9.60 -32.69
C SER A 564 6.48 -10.84 -32.82
N ILE A 565 5.16 -10.67 -32.99
CA ILE A 565 4.26 -11.79 -33.33
C ILE A 565 4.66 -12.34 -34.67
N GLU A 566 4.85 -13.68 -34.76
CA GLU A 566 5.35 -14.38 -35.93
C GLU A 566 4.23 -15.00 -36.80
N GLY A 567 3.10 -15.34 -36.15
CA GLY A 567 2.00 -15.95 -36.88
C GLY A 567 0.66 -15.83 -36.16
N LEU A 568 -0.41 -16.10 -36.93
CA LEU A 568 -1.79 -16.06 -36.45
C LEU A 568 -2.52 -17.33 -36.90
N VAL A 569 -3.30 -17.93 -36.01
CA VAL A 569 -4.20 -19.04 -36.34
C VAL A 569 -5.62 -18.67 -35.94
N PHE A 570 -6.50 -18.47 -36.91
CA PHE A 570 -7.90 -18.11 -36.71
C PHE A 570 -8.80 -19.34 -36.66
N PRO A 571 -9.75 -19.43 -35.70
CA PRO A 571 -10.68 -20.54 -35.58
C PRO A 571 -11.79 -20.52 -36.65
N GLU A 572 -12.53 -21.61 -36.76
CA GLU A 572 -13.71 -21.69 -37.63
C GLU A 572 -14.79 -20.66 -37.25
N SER A 573 -14.87 -20.32 -35.96
CA SER A 573 -15.87 -19.41 -35.43
C SER A 573 -15.58 -17.93 -35.65
N MET A 574 -14.43 -17.56 -36.25
CA MET A 574 -14.05 -16.15 -36.45
C MET A 574 -14.96 -15.44 -37.44
N GLU A 575 -15.69 -14.41 -36.99
CA GLU A 575 -16.63 -13.65 -37.81
C GLU A 575 -16.07 -12.27 -38.21
N THR A 576 -15.35 -11.60 -37.34
CA THR A 576 -14.92 -10.20 -37.56
C THR A 576 -13.52 -9.91 -37.01
N ILE A 577 -12.69 -9.30 -37.85
CA ILE A 577 -11.40 -8.68 -37.46
C ILE A 577 -11.56 -7.18 -37.64
N GLN A 578 -11.55 -6.44 -36.52
CA GLN A 578 -11.85 -5.01 -36.50
C GLN A 578 -10.71 -4.15 -37.08
N THR A 579 -10.99 -2.85 -37.28
CA THR A 579 -10.07 -1.87 -37.87
C THR A 579 -8.72 -1.91 -37.18
N SER A 580 -7.65 -1.97 -37.97
CA SER A 580 -6.25 -1.90 -37.52
C SER A 580 -5.86 -2.97 -36.48
N ALA A 581 -6.59 -4.08 -36.38
CA ALA A 581 -6.39 -5.09 -35.32
C ALA A 581 -4.95 -5.59 -35.24
N PHE A 582 -4.25 -5.72 -36.35
CA PHE A 582 -2.85 -6.16 -36.47
C PHE A 582 -1.99 -5.15 -37.24
N GLU A 583 -2.40 -3.88 -37.31
CA GLU A 583 -1.62 -2.82 -37.93
C GLU A 583 -0.23 -2.71 -37.28
N GLY A 584 0.83 -2.67 -38.13
CA GLY A 584 2.21 -2.56 -37.65
C GLY A 584 2.80 -3.84 -37.06
N CYS A 585 2.12 -4.99 -37.22
CA CYS A 585 2.66 -6.29 -36.83
C CYS A 585 3.63 -6.83 -37.89
N TYR A 586 4.78 -6.19 -38.04
CA TYR A 586 5.76 -6.47 -39.09
C TYR A 586 6.39 -7.89 -39.04
N GLY A 587 6.34 -8.55 -37.86
CA GLY A 587 6.91 -9.89 -37.65
C GLY A 587 6.08 -11.02 -38.25
N ILE A 588 4.79 -10.78 -38.56
CA ILE A 588 3.89 -11.82 -39.04
C ILE A 588 4.36 -12.34 -40.39
N ASN A 589 4.64 -13.64 -40.43
CA ASN A 589 5.09 -14.39 -41.60
C ASN A 589 4.28 -15.68 -41.86
N SER A 590 3.21 -15.91 -41.08
CA SER A 590 2.32 -17.06 -41.20
C SER A 590 0.91 -16.68 -40.75
N ILE A 591 -0.09 -16.98 -41.55
CA ILE A 591 -1.50 -16.87 -41.18
C ILE A 591 -2.24 -18.12 -41.64
N VAL A 592 -2.96 -18.76 -40.73
CA VAL A 592 -3.80 -19.93 -40.97
C VAL A 592 -5.24 -19.59 -40.61
N CYS A 593 -6.19 -19.79 -41.50
CA CYS A 593 -7.62 -19.66 -41.25
C CYS A 593 -8.28 -21.04 -41.33
N LYS A 594 -8.97 -21.45 -40.28
CA LYS A 594 -9.65 -22.76 -40.23
C LYS A 594 -11.08 -22.72 -40.81
N SER A 595 -11.66 -21.54 -40.99
CA SER A 595 -13.04 -21.34 -41.46
C SER A 595 -13.18 -21.46 -42.97
N ASP A 596 -14.21 -22.16 -43.46
CA ASP A 596 -14.63 -22.14 -44.85
C ASP A 596 -15.21 -20.79 -45.30
N MET A 597 -15.62 -19.95 -44.35
CA MET A 597 -16.14 -18.62 -44.63
C MET A 597 -15.14 -17.56 -44.13
N PRO A 598 -14.62 -16.70 -45.03
CA PRO A 598 -13.71 -15.63 -44.60
C PRO A 598 -14.35 -14.69 -43.58
N ALA A 599 -13.66 -14.44 -42.50
CA ALA A 599 -14.07 -13.40 -41.52
C ALA A 599 -14.14 -12.03 -42.21
N ASN A 600 -15.07 -11.18 -41.78
CA ASN A 600 -15.15 -9.79 -42.21
C ASN A 600 -13.95 -8.99 -41.65
N VAL A 601 -13.06 -8.55 -42.56
CA VAL A 601 -11.86 -7.76 -42.22
C VAL A 601 -12.15 -6.29 -42.44
N LEU A 602 -12.09 -5.49 -41.39
CA LEU A 602 -12.29 -4.06 -41.49
C LEU A 602 -10.99 -3.30 -41.85
N ASN A 603 -11.14 -2.01 -42.15
CA ASN A 603 -10.05 -1.17 -42.71
C ASN A 603 -8.72 -1.32 -41.95
N ASN A 604 -7.63 -1.42 -42.69
CA ASN A 604 -6.26 -1.43 -42.18
C ASN A 604 -5.91 -2.58 -41.21
N ALA A 605 -6.77 -3.61 -41.10
CA ALA A 605 -6.60 -4.67 -40.09
C ALA A 605 -5.22 -5.36 -40.18
N PHE A 606 -4.64 -5.49 -41.38
CA PHE A 606 -3.34 -6.10 -41.62
C PHE A 606 -2.33 -5.11 -42.25
N ASP A 607 -2.47 -3.82 -42.05
CA ASP A 607 -1.52 -2.84 -42.56
C ASP A 607 -0.14 -3.00 -41.91
N GLY A 608 0.91 -3.04 -42.75
CA GLY A 608 2.28 -3.33 -42.30
C GLY A 608 2.62 -4.82 -42.24
N VAL A 609 1.64 -5.72 -42.34
CA VAL A 609 1.91 -7.16 -42.52
C VAL A 609 2.43 -7.41 -43.93
N ALA A 610 3.51 -8.19 -44.06
CA ALA A 610 4.18 -8.45 -45.35
C ALA A 610 3.43 -9.49 -46.20
N LYS A 611 2.20 -9.15 -46.61
CA LYS A 611 1.21 -10.01 -47.29
C LYS A 611 1.76 -10.71 -48.54
N ASP A 612 2.84 -10.19 -49.15
CA ASP A 612 3.48 -10.75 -50.35
C ASP A 612 4.53 -11.82 -50.01
N ASN A 613 4.99 -11.92 -48.80
CA ASN A 613 6.17 -12.71 -48.43
C ASN A 613 5.85 -14.14 -47.98
N PHE A 614 4.60 -14.43 -47.63
CA PHE A 614 4.18 -15.75 -47.16
C PHE A 614 2.85 -16.18 -47.81
N THR A 615 2.45 -17.40 -47.58
CA THR A 615 1.19 -17.97 -48.07
C THR A 615 0.15 -17.90 -46.97
N LEU A 616 -1.02 -17.31 -47.27
CA LEU A 616 -2.21 -17.43 -46.44
C LEU A 616 -2.77 -18.85 -46.61
N GLU A 617 -2.81 -19.61 -45.52
CA GLU A 617 -3.32 -20.98 -45.52
C GLU A 617 -4.79 -20.99 -45.11
N VAL A 618 -5.62 -21.62 -45.93
CA VAL A 618 -7.08 -21.69 -45.77
C VAL A 618 -7.58 -23.10 -46.10
N PRO A 619 -8.81 -23.51 -45.75
CA PRO A 619 -9.39 -24.76 -46.22
C PRO A 619 -9.41 -24.82 -47.77
N GLU A 620 -9.15 -25.99 -48.37
CA GLU A 620 -9.12 -26.16 -49.82
C GLU A 620 -10.43 -25.73 -50.49
N SER A 621 -11.56 -26.02 -49.81
CA SER A 621 -12.92 -25.60 -50.22
C SER A 621 -13.13 -24.08 -50.24
N ALA A 622 -12.35 -23.33 -49.47
CA ALA A 622 -12.54 -21.90 -49.22
C ALA A 622 -11.60 -20.99 -50.03
N ILE A 623 -10.64 -21.54 -50.79
CA ILE A 623 -9.62 -20.71 -51.48
C ILE A 623 -10.27 -19.62 -52.32
N SER A 624 -11.30 -19.94 -53.11
CA SER A 624 -11.98 -18.96 -53.97
C SER A 624 -12.71 -17.88 -53.18
N GLN A 625 -13.26 -18.23 -52.02
CA GLN A 625 -13.93 -17.29 -51.13
C GLN A 625 -12.93 -16.27 -50.54
N TYR A 626 -11.78 -16.74 -50.09
CA TYR A 626 -10.73 -15.86 -49.53
C TYR A 626 -10.09 -14.98 -50.64
N GLN A 627 -9.94 -15.48 -51.84
CA GLN A 627 -9.47 -14.70 -52.99
C GLN A 627 -10.42 -13.56 -53.40
N ALA A 628 -11.72 -13.72 -53.11
CA ALA A 628 -12.74 -12.71 -53.40
C ALA A 628 -13.07 -11.79 -52.22
N ALA A 629 -12.71 -12.18 -50.98
CA ALA A 629 -13.11 -11.47 -49.78
C ALA A 629 -12.24 -10.20 -49.53
N PRO A 630 -12.85 -9.04 -49.24
CA PRO A 630 -12.12 -7.81 -48.90
C PRO A 630 -11.15 -8.02 -47.75
N GLY A 631 -9.94 -7.47 -47.86
CA GLY A 631 -8.87 -7.57 -46.84
C GLY A 631 -8.06 -8.90 -46.96
N TRP A 632 -8.70 -10.00 -47.36
CA TRP A 632 -8.02 -11.26 -47.61
C TRP A 632 -7.45 -11.35 -49.05
N CYS A 633 -8.13 -10.78 -50.04
CA CYS A 633 -7.66 -10.72 -51.41
C CYS A 633 -6.36 -9.93 -51.60
N ASP A 634 -5.92 -9.18 -50.62
CA ASP A 634 -4.63 -8.48 -50.60
C ASP A 634 -3.44 -9.43 -50.47
N PHE A 635 -3.65 -10.66 -50.00
CA PHE A 635 -2.60 -11.69 -49.91
C PHE A 635 -2.36 -12.32 -51.27
N LYS A 636 -1.14 -12.17 -51.80
CA LYS A 636 -0.82 -12.63 -53.16
C LYS A 636 -0.80 -14.16 -53.33
N ARG A 637 -0.61 -14.90 -52.24
CA ARG A 637 -0.56 -16.35 -52.21
C ARG A 637 -1.58 -16.87 -51.22
N ILE A 638 -2.60 -17.56 -51.71
CA ILE A 638 -3.61 -18.22 -50.89
C ILE A 638 -3.63 -19.69 -51.34
N ALA A 639 -3.41 -20.62 -50.44
CA ALA A 639 -3.35 -22.05 -50.71
C ALA A 639 -4.04 -22.88 -49.62
N ALA A 640 -4.25 -24.15 -49.94
CA ALA A 640 -4.81 -25.09 -48.99
C ALA A 640 -3.90 -25.27 -47.78
N HIS A 641 -4.51 -25.28 -46.61
CA HIS A 641 -3.82 -25.68 -45.39
C HIS A 641 -3.48 -27.18 -45.48
N HIS A 642 -2.19 -27.51 -45.43
CA HIS A 642 -1.75 -28.90 -45.30
C HIS A 642 -1.66 -29.23 -43.82
N GLU A 643 -2.57 -30.05 -43.29
CA GLU A 643 -2.36 -30.64 -41.95
C GLU A 643 -0.98 -31.31 -41.95
N LEU A 644 -0.09 -30.78 -41.11
CA LEU A 644 1.14 -31.47 -40.76
C LEU A 644 0.74 -32.77 -40.06
N VAL A 645 0.59 -33.86 -40.81
CA VAL A 645 0.56 -35.21 -40.26
C VAL A 645 1.83 -35.31 -39.41
N CYS A 646 1.70 -35.33 -38.10
CA CYS A 646 2.81 -35.51 -37.15
C CYS A 646 3.62 -36.74 -37.65
N ARG A 647 4.77 -36.53 -38.28
CA ARG A 647 5.74 -37.61 -38.44
C ARG A 647 6.24 -37.92 -37.00
N PRO A 648 6.10 -39.18 -36.56
CA PRO A 648 6.67 -39.56 -35.28
C PRO A 648 8.16 -39.26 -35.34
N SER A 649 8.67 -38.50 -34.38
CA SER A 649 10.09 -38.25 -34.21
C SER A 649 10.82 -39.56 -34.15
N VAL A 650 11.69 -39.81 -35.13
CA VAL A 650 12.63 -40.92 -35.14
C VAL A 650 13.57 -40.64 -33.96
N ALA A 651 13.32 -41.35 -32.88
CA ALA A 651 14.25 -41.37 -31.74
C ALA A 651 15.59 -41.93 -32.27
N CYS A 652 16.59 -41.10 -32.35
CA CYS A 652 17.97 -41.50 -32.63
C CYS A 652 18.47 -42.30 -31.40
N ALA A 653 18.40 -43.62 -31.54
CA ALA A 653 18.99 -44.54 -30.57
C ALA A 653 20.52 -44.43 -30.72
N LEU A 654 21.14 -43.68 -29.80
CA LEU A 654 22.59 -43.80 -29.57
C LEU A 654 22.83 -45.10 -28.82
N SER A 655 23.30 -46.11 -29.53
CA SER A 655 23.88 -47.33 -28.98
C SER A 655 25.18 -46.96 -28.25
N THR A 656 25.19 -47.10 -26.96
CA THR A 656 26.42 -47.15 -26.17
C THR A 656 26.97 -48.57 -26.25
N GLU A 657 27.96 -48.81 -27.08
CA GLU A 657 28.86 -49.93 -26.89
C GLU A 657 29.93 -49.55 -25.84
N HIS A 658 29.85 -50.26 -24.75
CA HIS A 658 30.98 -50.37 -23.80
C HIS A 658 32.02 -51.29 -24.39
N LYS A 659 33.28 -50.87 -24.39
CA LYS A 659 34.44 -51.74 -24.25
C LYS A 659 35.44 -51.18 -23.27
N GLN A 660 35.63 -51.99 -22.24
CA GLN A 660 36.74 -52.15 -21.28
C GLN A 660 37.06 -50.96 -20.38
#